data_343db6d95854091f24abc56ce55bf43f
#
_entry.id   343db6d95854091f24abc56ce55bf43f
#
_cell.length_a   1.000
_cell.length_b   1.000
_cell.length_c   1.000
_cell.angle_alpha   90.00
_cell.angle_beta   90.00
_cell.angle_gamma   90.00
#
_symmetry.space_group_name_H-M   'P 1'
#
loop_
_entity.id
_entity.type
_entity.pdbx_description
1 polymer ?
#
loop_
_entity_poly.entity_id
_entity_poly.type
_entity_poly.pdbx_seq_one_letter_code
_entity_poly.pdbx_strand_id
1 'polypeptide(L)'
;MCWQYSGSNSKSAAELNRLWSFIQDSKFDPTLHTSFSHDSERKLIEKYLQDDSNPFKADHGWRTSSVPILLPKEKRKWKSEFDPAIPVLTVDGVHHRDIIDIITSVFEDPISSTFHMTPFEQYWKISETRTVQVFGEAFSSPTCLNAYQEVNSLPREQGDDLERVVAPLMLWSDATHLANFGDASLWPVYLFFGNQSKYTRGKPTAAACHHVAYIPTLPDNFQDIYVGFFEEGSSDDVYRHCKRELMQAIWKLLLDEKFMHAYKYGIVIRCGDGITRRVFPRFFSYSADYPEKILLACIKFLGACPCPRCLVKKADIPKMGMKSDLKTREKMARVDVDERRKKISQARKYIFKHGVGIDSQGVKEILYSESLVPTHNAFSDRFAEHAFNYFCLFVVDLLHELELGVWKAVFTHLMRILFAHGGTSVQALNWRYRKVSTFGRGTIRRFHKNASAMKRLAARDFEDLLQCALPVFEGLLPAPHNKIVLDLLFDFATWHAYAKLRLHTEDTLAFFDKATITLKLPQEHAVRGRRKAALAAKQGRAVPVSQPKHKTLNLTTYKYHALADYPSTIRQYGTTDSYSTQLGELEHRRSKRRFPRSGKKKGGMVRSIANQEAIERFIRKVNDSREKFTLQNEPVPRRLRDSPSEHYHIAKSSRKSEDITAWLVERSGDPAFEDFLPGLQAHILGRVRGLAYDGDEHIFSEEDRRCISINDNKIYWHSMLRVNYTTYDVRREQDTINPLTHADIMVLSHEDERTHPYWYARIVHIFHVMVRSRENSYLPFSSPTRMNVLFVRWFRRDVNYPSGWMEKRPHRLQFFDQENPADAFGFVDPDLVVRGVHIIPAFAYARTEELLGPSKARRQKDGEQWDADWKYYYINMFVDRDMFMRFRGGGVGHKATRDWDDILQSKNGDSETRDPKEEDVMMGGSEVDSEEGESESEEEDLEEGEEAEDSEFEDVVDSEDDDGDDRGNNNGDDNDSDGSNDDEDGNMDRVVPDEGEELDDDIYAREGYGAL
;
A
#
# COMPACT_ATOMS: atom_id res chain seq x y z
N MET A 1 -24.31 19.14 -14.66
CA MET A 1 -24.12 17.67 -14.58
C MET A 1 -22.62 17.32 -14.52
N CYS A 2 -21.78 17.62 -15.51
CA CYS A 2 -20.35 17.28 -15.48
C CYS A 2 -19.64 17.73 -14.20
N TRP A 3 -19.80 18.98 -13.78
CA TRP A 3 -19.22 19.48 -12.53
C TRP A 3 -19.76 18.74 -11.29
N GLN A 4 -21.05 18.38 -11.28
CA GLN A 4 -21.70 17.67 -10.18
C GLN A 4 -21.12 16.25 -9.98
N TYR A 5 -20.93 15.50 -11.08
CA TYR A 5 -20.52 14.10 -11.04
C TYR A 5 -19.00 13.88 -11.12
N SER A 6 -18.24 14.88 -11.51
CA SER A 6 -16.78 14.78 -11.68
C SER A 6 -15.97 15.37 -10.51
N GLY A 7 -16.62 15.92 -9.48
CA GLY A 7 -15.96 16.54 -8.33
C GLY A 7 -16.15 15.80 -7.01
N SER A 8 -15.45 16.27 -5.96
CA SER A 8 -15.62 15.75 -4.59
C SER A 8 -16.87 16.37 -3.91
N ASN A 9 -17.31 15.75 -2.80
CA ASN A 9 -18.41 16.30 -2.01
C ASN A 9 -17.99 17.55 -1.21
N SER A 10 -16.71 17.68 -0.85
CA SER A 10 -16.09 18.86 -0.29
C SER A 10 -15.55 19.74 -1.42
N LYS A 11 -15.92 21.02 -1.45
CA LYS A 11 -15.54 21.94 -2.51
C LYS A 11 -14.20 22.60 -2.15
N SER A 12 -13.12 22.14 -2.80
CA SER A 12 -11.79 22.74 -2.70
C SER A 12 -11.64 23.93 -3.65
N ALA A 13 -10.53 24.68 -3.52
CA ALA A 13 -10.19 25.76 -4.46
C ALA A 13 -10.08 25.23 -5.91
N ALA A 14 -9.53 24.02 -6.11
CA ALA A 14 -9.47 23.37 -7.42
C ALA A 14 -10.87 23.09 -8.00
N GLU A 15 -11.84 22.69 -7.17
CA GLU A 15 -13.23 22.50 -7.61
C GLU A 15 -13.89 23.83 -8.01
N LEU A 16 -13.59 24.93 -7.31
CA LEU A 16 -14.05 26.26 -7.68
C LEU A 16 -13.41 26.73 -9.00
N ASN A 17 -12.12 26.52 -9.20
CA ASN A 17 -11.43 26.82 -10.45
C ASN A 17 -12.04 26.02 -11.62
N ARG A 18 -12.38 24.75 -11.39
CA ARG A 18 -13.03 23.92 -12.38
C ARG A 18 -14.46 24.40 -12.69
N LEU A 19 -15.24 24.80 -11.68
CA LEU A 19 -16.53 25.44 -11.93
C LEU A 19 -16.37 26.71 -12.75
N TRP A 20 -15.37 27.54 -12.41
CA TRP A 20 -15.08 28.78 -13.11
C TRP A 20 -14.71 28.53 -14.58
N SER A 21 -13.95 27.47 -14.89
CA SER A 21 -13.63 27.10 -16.28
C SER A 21 -14.88 26.74 -17.11
N PHE A 22 -15.90 26.12 -16.49
CA PHE A 22 -17.18 25.88 -17.17
C PHE A 22 -17.95 27.19 -17.43
N ILE A 23 -17.91 28.14 -16.47
CA ILE A 23 -18.58 29.45 -16.63
C ILE A 23 -17.89 30.31 -17.69
N GLN A 24 -16.56 30.20 -17.82
CA GLN A 24 -15.79 30.93 -18.80
C GLN A 24 -15.83 30.31 -20.22
N ASP A 25 -16.39 29.10 -20.39
CA ASP A 25 -16.54 28.48 -21.69
C ASP A 25 -17.42 29.38 -22.60
N SER A 26 -16.94 29.68 -23.79
CA SER A 26 -17.65 30.51 -24.76
C SER A 26 -19.03 29.99 -25.15
N LYS A 27 -19.32 28.71 -24.84
CA LYS A 27 -20.62 28.06 -25.05
C LYS A 27 -21.53 28.16 -23.82
N PHE A 28 -21.07 28.73 -22.72
CA PHE A 28 -21.90 28.93 -21.52
C PHE A 28 -22.70 30.20 -21.67
N ASP A 29 -24.04 30.04 -21.79
CA ASP A 29 -24.97 31.15 -21.81
C ASP A 29 -25.90 31.04 -20.60
N PRO A 30 -25.75 31.93 -19.60
CA PRO A 30 -26.59 31.90 -18.39
C PRO A 30 -28.03 32.27 -18.67
N THR A 31 -28.34 32.88 -19.83
CA THR A 31 -29.68 33.30 -20.19
C THR A 31 -30.55 32.19 -20.78
N LEU A 32 -29.94 31.13 -21.31
CA LEU A 32 -30.64 30.03 -21.96
C LEU A 32 -31.39 29.10 -20.99
N HIS A 33 -31.09 29.14 -19.68
CA HIS A 33 -31.60 28.18 -18.71
C HIS A 33 -32.22 28.85 -17.49
N THR A 34 -33.34 29.54 -17.66
CA THR A 34 -34.10 30.16 -16.57
C THR A 34 -34.80 29.19 -15.63
N SER A 35 -34.89 27.91 -16.01
CA SER A 35 -35.60 26.85 -15.28
C SER A 35 -34.76 25.58 -15.06
N PHE A 36 -33.44 25.71 -14.84
CA PHE A 36 -32.61 24.54 -14.55
C PHE A 36 -33.05 23.84 -13.27
N SER A 37 -33.32 22.54 -13.38
CA SER A 37 -33.55 21.64 -12.25
C SER A 37 -32.68 20.41 -12.39
N HIS A 38 -31.79 20.21 -11.42
CA HIS A 38 -30.89 19.04 -11.36
C HIS A 38 -31.66 17.71 -11.46
N ASP A 39 -32.81 17.60 -10.80
CA ASP A 39 -33.63 16.39 -10.81
C ASP A 39 -34.28 16.14 -12.17
N SER A 40 -34.68 17.19 -12.89
CA SER A 40 -35.22 17.08 -14.26
C SER A 40 -34.12 16.63 -15.22
N GLU A 41 -32.93 17.23 -15.14
CA GLU A 41 -31.77 16.85 -15.98
C GLU A 41 -31.33 15.42 -15.70
N ARG A 42 -31.30 15.00 -14.45
CA ARG A 42 -30.97 13.63 -14.06
C ARG A 42 -31.99 12.65 -14.65
N LYS A 43 -33.29 12.93 -14.57
CA LYS A 43 -34.36 12.11 -15.16
C LYS A 43 -34.25 12.04 -16.69
N LEU A 44 -33.85 13.15 -17.33
CA LEU A 44 -33.62 13.16 -18.79
C LEU A 44 -32.46 12.25 -19.18
N ILE A 45 -31.35 12.30 -18.44
CA ILE A 45 -30.20 11.40 -18.65
C ILE A 45 -30.59 9.95 -18.39
N GLU A 46 -31.30 9.66 -17.28
CA GLU A 46 -31.80 8.32 -16.99
C GLU A 46 -32.72 7.79 -18.11
N LYS A 47 -33.63 8.64 -18.61
CA LYS A 47 -34.51 8.30 -19.75
C LYS A 47 -33.70 8.04 -21.03
N TYR A 48 -32.70 8.88 -21.31
CA TYR A 48 -31.85 8.73 -22.48
C TYR A 48 -31.05 7.43 -22.44
N LEU A 49 -30.50 7.07 -21.26
CA LEU A 49 -29.76 5.83 -21.03
C LEU A 49 -30.65 4.57 -21.17
N GLN A 50 -31.98 4.71 -21.02
CA GLN A 50 -32.98 3.63 -21.20
C GLN A 50 -33.51 3.54 -22.62
N ASP A 51 -33.29 4.52 -23.48
CA ASP A 51 -33.76 4.57 -24.86
C ASP A 51 -33.03 3.53 -25.73
N ASP A 52 -33.79 2.72 -26.45
CA ASP A 52 -33.26 1.67 -27.34
C ASP A 52 -32.42 2.23 -28.50
N SER A 53 -32.67 3.47 -28.90
CA SER A 53 -31.93 4.17 -29.96
C SER A 53 -30.62 4.78 -29.47
N ASN A 54 -30.37 4.75 -28.16
CA ASN A 54 -29.15 5.32 -27.56
C ASN A 54 -27.91 4.48 -27.92
N PRO A 55 -26.92 5.05 -28.66
CA PRO A 55 -25.71 4.34 -29.01
C PRO A 55 -24.86 3.93 -27.79
N PHE A 56 -25.12 4.52 -26.61
CA PHE A 56 -24.46 4.21 -25.34
C PHE A 56 -25.27 3.27 -24.44
N LYS A 57 -26.43 2.75 -24.92
CA LYS A 57 -27.28 1.87 -24.11
C LYS A 57 -26.55 0.60 -23.66
N ALA A 58 -25.73 0.02 -24.55
CA ALA A 58 -24.90 -1.15 -24.21
C ALA A 58 -23.96 -0.87 -23.04
N ASP A 59 -23.53 0.38 -22.84
CA ASP A 59 -22.66 0.82 -21.77
C ASP A 59 -23.37 0.99 -20.42
N HIS A 60 -24.70 1.16 -20.39
CA HIS A 60 -25.44 1.17 -19.13
C HIS A 60 -25.29 -0.18 -18.45
N GLY A 61 -25.50 -1.28 -19.15
CA GLY A 61 -25.17 -2.66 -18.80
C GLY A 61 -25.67 -3.20 -17.47
N TRP A 62 -26.14 -2.35 -16.54
CA TRP A 62 -26.62 -2.76 -15.25
C TRP A 62 -27.98 -3.47 -15.35
N ARG A 63 -28.02 -4.67 -14.77
CA ARG A 63 -29.20 -5.52 -14.66
C ARG A 63 -29.51 -5.78 -13.18
N THR A 64 -30.75 -6.08 -12.87
CA THR A 64 -31.16 -6.54 -11.55
C THR A 64 -31.72 -7.92 -11.70
N SER A 65 -31.16 -8.88 -10.99
CA SER A 65 -31.57 -10.29 -11.05
C SER A 65 -31.83 -10.79 -9.64
N SER A 66 -32.48 -11.95 -9.58
CA SER A 66 -32.70 -12.70 -8.34
C SER A 66 -32.01 -14.04 -8.44
N VAL A 67 -31.51 -14.56 -7.33
CA VAL A 67 -30.84 -15.85 -7.27
C VAL A 67 -31.57 -16.78 -6.27
N PRO A 68 -31.79 -18.05 -6.63
CA PRO A 68 -32.40 -19.04 -5.74
C PRO A 68 -31.35 -19.72 -4.86
N ILE A 69 -31.66 -19.93 -3.59
CA ILE A 69 -30.87 -20.77 -2.67
C ILE A 69 -31.78 -21.80 -2.00
N LEU A 70 -31.27 -23.02 -1.82
CA LEU A 70 -31.98 -24.09 -1.17
C LEU A 70 -31.93 -23.93 0.34
N LEU A 71 -33.08 -24.16 1.02
CA LEU A 71 -33.17 -24.12 2.48
C LEU A 71 -33.07 -25.54 3.06
N PRO A 72 -31.97 -25.90 3.70
CA PRO A 72 -31.84 -27.20 4.38
C PRO A 72 -32.57 -27.19 5.72
N LYS A 73 -33.08 -28.35 6.16
CA LYS A 73 -33.67 -28.54 7.48
C LYS A 73 -33.25 -29.87 8.07
N GLU A 74 -32.72 -29.84 9.27
CA GLU A 74 -32.42 -31.09 10.02
C GLU A 74 -33.68 -31.94 10.23
N LYS A 75 -33.52 -33.25 10.26
CA LYS A 75 -34.59 -34.24 10.38
C LYS A 75 -35.59 -34.28 9.21
N ARG A 76 -35.48 -33.42 8.21
CA ARG A 76 -36.28 -33.45 7.00
C ARG A 76 -35.53 -34.20 5.89
N LYS A 77 -36.20 -35.12 5.20
CA LYS A 77 -35.61 -35.95 4.14
C LYS A 77 -36.28 -35.63 2.80
N TRP A 78 -35.46 -35.47 1.76
CA TRP A 78 -35.89 -35.30 0.38
C TRP A 78 -35.33 -36.42 -0.49
N LYS A 79 -35.76 -36.54 -1.74
CA LYS A 79 -35.22 -37.57 -2.65
C LYS A 79 -33.72 -37.36 -2.96
N SER A 80 -33.36 -36.12 -3.18
CA SER A 80 -32.00 -35.66 -3.46
C SER A 80 -31.93 -34.15 -3.19
N GLU A 81 -30.76 -33.51 -3.36
CA GLU A 81 -30.65 -32.05 -3.34
C GLU A 81 -31.33 -31.34 -4.52
N PHE A 82 -31.75 -32.09 -5.53
CA PHE A 82 -32.48 -31.56 -6.69
C PHE A 82 -34.00 -31.81 -6.57
N ASP A 83 -34.48 -32.21 -5.43
CA ASP A 83 -35.92 -32.49 -5.21
C ASP A 83 -36.68 -31.15 -5.25
N PRO A 84 -37.67 -30.97 -6.14
CA PRO A 84 -38.47 -29.75 -6.23
C PRO A 84 -39.30 -29.44 -4.97
N ALA A 85 -39.40 -30.40 -4.04
CA ALA A 85 -40.10 -30.20 -2.75
C ALA A 85 -39.23 -29.47 -1.71
N ILE A 86 -37.92 -29.24 -1.97
CA ILE A 86 -37.06 -28.45 -1.10
C ILE A 86 -37.47 -26.97 -1.20
N PRO A 87 -37.74 -26.31 -0.06
CA PRO A 87 -38.02 -24.88 -0.09
C PRO A 87 -36.85 -24.06 -0.67
N VAL A 88 -37.17 -23.11 -1.49
CA VAL A 88 -36.23 -22.22 -2.18
C VAL A 88 -36.46 -20.80 -1.69
N LEU A 89 -35.41 -20.18 -1.16
CA LEU A 89 -35.37 -18.75 -0.92
C LEU A 89 -34.88 -18.04 -2.16
N THR A 90 -35.69 -17.15 -2.71
CA THR A 90 -35.24 -16.26 -3.80
C THR A 90 -34.72 -14.97 -3.19
N VAL A 91 -33.44 -14.67 -3.41
CA VAL A 91 -32.80 -13.43 -2.97
C VAL A 91 -32.79 -12.45 -4.15
N ASP A 92 -33.51 -11.36 -3.97
CA ASP A 92 -33.66 -10.29 -4.97
C ASP A 92 -32.55 -9.24 -4.82
N GLY A 93 -32.43 -8.37 -5.84
CA GLY A 93 -31.59 -7.19 -5.76
C GLY A 93 -30.11 -7.41 -6.08
N VAL A 94 -29.77 -8.51 -6.76
CA VAL A 94 -28.42 -8.68 -7.32
C VAL A 94 -28.26 -7.70 -8.49
N HIS A 95 -27.61 -6.57 -8.24
CA HIS A 95 -27.27 -5.62 -9.30
C HIS A 95 -25.96 -6.05 -9.93
N HIS A 96 -25.98 -6.32 -11.25
CA HIS A 96 -24.78 -6.82 -11.94
C HIS A 96 -24.70 -6.35 -13.39
N ARG A 97 -23.51 -6.48 -13.97
CA ARG A 97 -23.22 -6.27 -15.39
C ARG A 97 -22.69 -7.58 -15.99
N ASP A 98 -22.94 -7.77 -17.26
CA ASP A 98 -22.35 -8.87 -18.03
C ASP A 98 -20.82 -8.65 -18.19
N ILE A 99 -20.03 -9.64 -17.79
CA ILE A 99 -18.56 -9.56 -17.84
C ILE A 99 -18.08 -9.45 -19.29
N ILE A 100 -18.75 -10.12 -20.23
CA ILE A 100 -18.40 -10.08 -21.66
C ILE A 100 -18.66 -8.71 -22.25
N ASP A 101 -19.76 -8.06 -21.86
CA ASP A 101 -20.07 -6.69 -22.30
C ASP A 101 -19.02 -5.70 -21.74
N ILE A 102 -18.54 -5.93 -20.53
CA ILE A 102 -17.44 -5.13 -19.95
C ILE A 102 -16.15 -5.32 -20.76
N ILE A 103 -15.76 -6.57 -21.05
CA ILE A 103 -14.56 -6.89 -21.83
C ILE A 103 -14.65 -6.23 -23.22
N THR A 104 -15.75 -6.43 -23.91
CA THR A 104 -15.98 -5.87 -25.24
C THR A 104 -15.84 -4.35 -25.23
N SER A 105 -16.55 -3.68 -24.31
CA SER A 105 -16.54 -2.22 -24.18
C SER A 105 -15.14 -1.65 -23.90
N VAL A 106 -14.32 -2.35 -23.09
CA VAL A 106 -12.98 -1.90 -22.73
C VAL A 106 -11.99 -2.12 -23.87
N PHE A 107 -12.08 -3.24 -24.57
CA PHE A 107 -11.18 -3.52 -25.69
C PHE A 107 -11.52 -2.69 -26.93
N GLU A 108 -12.77 -2.30 -27.14
CA GLU A 108 -13.19 -1.33 -28.17
C GLU A 108 -12.79 0.11 -27.84
N ASP A 109 -12.63 0.43 -26.55
CA ASP A 109 -12.23 1.76 -26.10
C ASP A 109 -10.80 2.06 -26.55
N PRO A 110 -10.53 3.28 -27.05
CA PRO A 110 -9.17 3.71 -27.42
C PRO A 110 -8.10 3.55 -26.34
N ILE A 111 -8.47 3.46 -25.07
CA ILE A 111 -7.52 3.19 -23.99
C ILE A 111 -6.83 1.82 -24.20
N SER A 112 -7.50 0.89 -24.90
CA SER A 112 -6.91 -0.42 -25.19
C SER A 112 -5.68 -0.36 -26.11
N SER A 113 -5.45 0.76 -26.82
CA SER A 113 -4.21 0.99 -27.56
C SER A 113 -2.97 1.07 -26.65
N THR A 114 -3.17 1.28 -25.34
CA THR A 114 -2.11 1.27 -24.33
C THR A 114 -1.93 -0.09 -23.66
N PHE A 115 -2.74 -1.10 -24.04
CA PHE A 115 -2.69 -2.42 -23.45
C PHE A 115 -1.54 -3.24 -24.01
N HIS A 116 -0.92 -4.04 -23.17
CA HIS A 116 0.01 -5.06 -23.57
C HIS A 116 -0.75 -6.31 -24.04
N MET A 117 -0.90 -6.44 -25.36
CA MET A 117 -1.68 -7.52 -25.96
C MET A 117 -0.88 -8.83 -26.02
N THR A 118 0.43 -8.74 -26.20
CA THR A 118 1.36 -9.88 -26.19
C THR A 118 2.20 -9.82 -24.91
N PRO A 119 2.09 -10.81 -24.02
CA PRO A 119 2.94 -10.87 -22.83
C PRO A 119 4.40 -11.19 -23.20
N PHE A 120 5.33 -10.76 -22.37
CA PHE A 120 6.77 -10.93 -22.59
C PHE A 120 7.52 -11.04 -21.27
N GLU A 121 8.67 -11.71 -21.29
CA GLU A 121 9.59 -11.75 -20.15
C GLU A 121 10.51 -10.54 -20.17
N GLN A 122 10.85 -10.05 -18.99
CA GLN A 122 11.75 -8.92 -18.80
C GLN A 122 13.07 -9.40 -18.20
N TYR A 123 14.16 -8.88 -18.73
CA TYR A 123 15.50 -9.18 -18.23
C TYR A 123 16.31 -7.92 -18.06
N TRP A 124 17.12 -7.89 -17.01
CA TRP A 124 18.11 -6.85 -16.77
C TRP A 124 19.51 -7.40 -17.05
N LYS A 125 20.21 -6.81 -18.01
CA LYS A 125 21.61 -7.09 -18.30
C LYS A 125 22.46 -6.26 -17.33
N ILE A 126 22.93 -6.88 -16.25
CA ILE A 126 23.76 -6.25 -15.23
C ILE A 126 25.15 -5.98 -15.77
N SER A 127 25.75 -7.00 -16.43
CA SER A 127 27.05 -6.95 -17.09
C SER A 127 27.03 -7.72 -18.41
N GLU A 128 28.17 -7.77 -19.11
CA GLU A 128 28.27 -8.56 -20.34
C GLU A 128 28.08 -10.07 -20.12
N THR A 129 28.34 -10.55 -18.90
CA THR A 129 28.27 -11.97 -18.55
C THR A 129 27.06 -12.32 -17.67
N ARG A 130 26.32 -11.32 -17.16
CA ARG A 130 25.22 -11.56 -16.20
C ARG A 130 23.93 -10.87 -16.60
N THR A 131 22.90 -11.68 -16.80
CA THR A 131 21.52 -11.24 -17.04
C THR A 131 20.61 -11.91 -16.03
N VAL A 132 19.71 -11.15 -15.42
CA VAL A 132 18.74 -11.65 -14.43
C VAL A 132 17.33 -11.33 -14.86
N GLN A 133 16.38 -12.21 -14.52
CA GLN A 133 14.97 -11.99 -14.79
C GLN A 133 14.40 -10.90 -13.87
N VAL A 134 13.46 -10.12 -14.39
CA VAL A 134 12.79 -9.04 -13.71
C VAL A 134 11.29 -9.34 -13.60
N PHE A 135 10.73 -9.14 -12.41
CA PHE A 135 9.32 -9.34 -12.10
C PHE A 135 8.69 -8.01 -11.70
N GLY A 136 7.63 -7.63 -12.37
CA GLY A 136 6.97 -6.34 -12.10
C GLY A 136 5.48 -6.38 -12.42
N GLU A 137 5.13 -6.35 -13.68
CA GLU A 137 3.77 -6.23 -14.18
C GLU A 137 3.06 -7.59 -14.33
N ALA A 138 1.74 -7.59 -14.24
CA ALA A 138 0.90 -8.77 -14.45
C ALA A 138 1.07 -9.37 -15.86
N PHE A 139 1.15 -8.53 -16.88
CA PHE A 139 1.31 -8.97 -18.26
C PHE A 139 2.70 -9.56 -18.59
N SER A 140 3.70 -9.35 -17.74
CA SER A 140 5.03 -9.96 -17.89
C SER A 140 5.25 -11.14 -16.93
N SER A 141 4.21 -11.59 -16.26
CA SER A 141 4.29 -12.71 -15.31
C SER A 141 4.18 -14.07 -15.98
N PRO A 142 4.78 -15.14 -15.41
CA PRO A 142 4.65 -16.50 -15.90
C PRO A 142 3.20 -16.96 -16.06
N THR A 143 2.30 -16.59 -15.14
CA THR A 143 0.88 -16.94 -15.24
C THR A 143 0.24 -16.38 -16.52
N CYS A 144 0.56 -15.12 -16.88
CA CYS A 144 0.03 -14.51 -18.10
C CYS A 144 0.64 -15.14 -19.35
N LEU A 145 1.95 -15.42 -19.34
CA LEU A 145 2.64 -16.10 -20.43
C LEU A 145 2.07 -17.50 -20.68
N ASN A 146 1.86 -18.29 -19.63
CA ASN A 146 1.26 -19.63 -19.72
C ASN A 146 -0.15 -19.58 -20.29
N ALA A 147 -1.00 -18.65 -19.83
CA ALA A 147 -2.35 -18.46 -20.38
C ALA A 147 -2.33 -18.05 -21.85
N TYR A 148 -1.37 -17.22 -22.26
CA TYR A 148 -1.21 -16.82 -23.66
C TYR A 148 -0.75 -18.01 -24.54
N GLN A 149 0.20 -18.83 -24.06
CA GLN A 149 0.65 -20.01 -24.75
C GLN A 149 -0.47 -21.06 -24.87
N GLU A 150 -1.23 -21.29 -23.78
CA GLU A 150 -2.42 -22.15 -23.80
C GLU A 150 -3.39 -21.74 -24.89
N VAL A 151 -3.81 -20.48 -24.92
CA VAL A 151 -4.79 -19.95 -25.90
C VAL A 151 -4.27 -20.05 -27.33
N ASN A 152 -2.98 -19.78 -27.55
CA ASN A 152 -2.41 -19.86 -28.90
C ASN A 152 -2.15 -21.30 -29.35
N SER A 153 -2.11 -22.27 -28.44
CA SER A 153 -2.02 -23.71 -28.77
C SER A 153 -3.39 -24.34 -29.13
N LEU A 154 -4.52 -23.66 -28.83
CA LEU A 154 -5.85 -24.16 -29.18
C LEU A 154 -6.00 -24.31 -30.70
N PRO A 155 -6.72 -25.34 -31.20
CA PRO A 155 -7.02 -25.48 -32.61
C PRO A 155 -7.64 -24.22 -33.21
N ARG A 156 -7.26 -23.86 -34.43
CA ARG A 156 -7.90 -22.76 -35.18
C ARG A 156 -8.98 -23.30 -36.09
N GLU A 157 -10.08 -22.57 -36.17
CA GLU A 157 -11.10 -22.84 -37.20
C GLU A 157 -10.54 -22.49 -38.59
N GLN A 158 -11.03 -23.16 -39.61
CA GLN A 158 -10.58 -22.90 -40.98
C GLN A 158 -10.91 -21.46 -41.40
N GLY A 159 -9.88 -20.67 -41.74
CA GLY A 159 -10.02 -19.26 -42.11
C GLY A 159 -9.95 -18.27 -40.91
N ASP A 160 -9.65 -18.72 -39.70
CA ASP A 160 -9.43 -17.85 -38.53
C ASP A 160 -7.94 -17.49 -38.40
N ASP A 161 -7.54 -16.37 -39.03
CA ASP A 161 -6.19 -15.82 -38.98
C ASP A 161 -6.03 -14.67 -37.97
N LEU A 162 -7.05 -14.44 -37.11
CA LEU A 162 -7.03 -13.35 -36.12
C LEU A 162 -5.94 -13.54 -35.09
N GLU A 163 -5.33 -12.43 -34.67
CA GLU A 163 -4.45 -12.41 -33.51
C GLU A 163 -5.25 -12.82 -32.26
N ARG A 164 -4.74 -13.82 -31.52
CA ARG A 164 -5.33 -14.28 -30.25
C ARG A 164 -4.67 -13.57 -29.08
N VAL A 165 -5.50 -12.99 -28.23
CA VAL A 165 -5.08 -12.21 -27.08
C VAL A 165 -5.78 -12.72 -25.83
N VAL A 166 -5.08 -12.75 -24.73
CA VAL A 166 -5.64 -13.02 -23.40
C VAL A 166 -6.08 -11.71 -22.76
N ALA A 167 -7.29 -11.69 -22.19
CA ALA A 167 -7.74 -10.70 -21.24
C ALA A 167 -7.59 -11.25 -19.81
N PRO A 168 -6.47 -10.96 -19.08
CA PRO A 168 -6.29 -11.40 -17.71
C PRO A 168 -7.22 -10.61 -16.79
N LEU A 169 -8.22 -11.30 -16.22
CA LEU A 169 -9.25 -10.73 -15.35
C LEU A 169 -8.74 -10.72 -13.91
N MET A 170 -8.58 -9.55 -13.34
CA MET A 170 -8.17 -9.33 -11.96
C MET A 170 -9.37 -8.83 -11.16
N LEU A 171 -9.83 -9.62 -10.21
CA LEU A 171 -11.03 -9.38 -9.43
C LEU A 171 -10.68 -8.84 -8.03
N TRP A 172 -11.54 -7.97 -7.52
CA TRP A 172 -11.53 -7.48 -6.14
C TRP A 172 -12.95 -7.48 -5.61
N SER A 173 -13.12 -7.89 -4.37
CA SER A 173 -14.35 -7.65 -3.63
C SER A 173 -14.07 -7.44 -2.16
N ASP A 174 -14.85 -6.56 -1.56
CA ASP A 174 -14.84 -6.29 -0.12
C ASP A 174 -16.11 -5.51 0.26
N ALA A 175 -16.68 -5.83 1.43
CA ALA A 175 -17.82 -5.11 1.96
C ALA A 175 -17.38 -3.80 2.63
N THR A 176 -18.04 -2.68 2.33
CA THR A 176 -17.69 -1.38 2.89
C THR A 176 -18.90 -0.63 3.44
N HIS A 177 -18.71 0.01 4.59
CA HIS A 177 -19.69 0.97 5.11
C HIS A 177 -19.68 2.26 4.29
N LEU A 178 -20.86 2.74 3.91
CA LEU A 178 -21.03 3.93 3.07
C LEU A 178 -21.12 5.24 3.85
N ALA A 179 -21.42 5.17 5.14
CA ALA A 179 -21.53 6.30 6.05
C ALA A 179 -20.86 5.99 7.40
N ASN A 180 -20.55 7.05 8.15
CA ASN A 180 -19.93 6.91 9.48
C ASN A 180 -20.96 6.49 10.56
N PHE A 181 -22.25 6.59 10.26
CA PHE A 181 -23.37 6.26 11.15
C PHE A 181 -24.44 5.49 10.37
N GLY A 182 -25.01 4.45 10.99
CA GLY A 182 -26.06 3.59 10.42
C GLY A 182 -25.54 2.43 9.60
N ASP A 183 -26.42 1.49 9.23
CA ASP A 183 -26.12 0.17 8.61
C ASP A 183 -25.94 0.19 7.09
N ALA A 184 -25.77 1.36 6.48
CA ALA A 184 -25.66 1.47 5.04
C ALA A 184 -24.32 0.90 4.58
N SER A 185 -24.35 -0.27 3.96
CA SER A 185 -23.18 -0.98 3.42
C SER A 185 -23.36 -1.28 1.94
N LEU A 186 -22.25 -1.50 1.25
CA LEU A 186 -22.19 -1.95 -0.13
C LEU A 186 -21.13 -3.03 -0.25
N TRP A 187 -21.44 -4.10 -0.97
CA TRP A 187 -20.48 -5.17 -1.24
C TRP A 187 -20.22 -5.27 -2.75
N PRO A 188 -19.28 -4.49 -3.28
CA PRO A 188 -18.98 -4.46 -4.71
C PRO A 188 -18.02 -5.57 -5.12
N VAL A 189 -18.17 -6.01 -6.37
CA VAL A 189 -17.17 -6.79 -7.11
C VAL A 189 -16.60 -5.89 -8.19
N TYR A 190 -15.28 -5.69 -8.17
CA TYR A 190 -14.52 -4.89 -9.12
C TYR A 190 -13.71 -5.77 -10.05
N LEU A 191 -13.51 -5.31 -11.28
CA LEU A 191 -12.69 -5.94 -12.31
C LEU A 191 -11.67 -4.95 -12.85
N PHE A 192 -10.42 -5.40 -12.94
CA PHE A 192 -9.34 -4.73 -13.66
C PHE A 192 -8.75 -5.67 -14.70
N PHE A 193 -8.05 -5.11 -15.70
CA PHE A 193 -7.41 -5.90 -16.75
C PHE A 193 -5.89 -5.94 -16.55
N GLY A 194 -5.33 -7.15 -16.50
CA GLY A 194 -3.89 -7.36 -16.36
C GLY A 194 -3.07 -6.89 -17.56
N ASN A 195 -3.69 -6.66 -18.72
CA ASN A 195 -3.06 -6.04 -19.90
C ASN A 195 -2.63 -4.58 -19.66
N GLN A 196 -3.27 -3.91 -18.70
CA GLN A 196 -3.00 -2.52 -18.36
C GLN A 196 -1.90 -2.43 -17.31
N SER A 197 -1.01 -1.42 -17.44
CA SER A 197 0.04 -1.19 -16.44
C SER A 197 -0.55 -0.94 -15.05
N LYS A 198 0.07 -1.51 -14.03
CA LYS A 198 -0.29 -1.31 -12.62
C LYS A 198 -0.27 0.16 -12.20
N TYR A 199 0.61 0.96 -12.77
CA TYR A 199 0.67 2.40 -12.54
C TYR A 199 -0.57 3.14 -13.07
N THR A 200 -1.19 2.61 -14.11
CA THR A 200 -2.47 3.11 -14.63
C THR A 200 -3.63 2.58 -13.78
N ARG A 201 -3.62 1.29 -13.43
CA ARG A 201 -4.65 0.69 -12.55
C ARG A 201 -4.71 1.37 -11.18
N GLY A 202 -3.56 1.75 -10.62
CA GLY A 202 -3.46 2.45 -9.34
C GLY A 202 -3.93 3.92 -9.37
N LYS A 203 -4.21 4.51 -10.54
CA LYS A 203 -4.69 5.89 -10.65
C LYS A 203 -6.23 5.94 -10.70
N PRO A 204 -6.93 6.42 -9.67
CA PRO A 204 -8.39 6.52 -9.70
C PRO A 204 -8.91 7.33 -10.89
N THR A 205 -8.18 8.36 -11.33
CA THR A 205 -8.54 9.20 -12.49
C THR A 205 -8.45 8.46 -13.82
N ALA A 206 -7.67 7.39 -13.93
CA ALA A 206 -7.56 6.57 -15.15
C ALA A 206 -8.81 5.72 -15.40
N ALA A 207 -9.73 5.64 -14.42
CA ALA A 207 -10.97 4.87 -14.50
C ALA A 207 -10.78 3.41 -14.98
N ALA A 208 -9.67 2.79 -14.56
CA ALA A 208 -9.31 1.41 -14.90
C ALA A 208 -10.13 0.36 -14.13
N CYS A 209 -10.86 0.78 -13.11
CA CYS A 209 -11.75 -0.07 -12.33
C CYS A 209 -13.12 -0.19 -12.97
N HIS A 210 -13.62 -1.41 -13.15
CA HIS A 210 -14.93 -1.70 -13.70
C HIS A 210 -15.78 -2.41 -12.66
N HIS A 211 -16.93 -1.82 -12.29
CA HIS A 211 -17.87 -2.45 -11.37
C HIS A 211 -18.58 -3.59 -12.09
N VAL A 212 -18.56 -4.80 -11.52
CA VAL A 212 -19.20 -6.02 -12.07
C VAL A 212 -20.53 -6.27 -11.41
N ALA A 213 -20.56 -6.30 -10.07
CA ALA A 213 -21.75 -6.59 -9.30
C ALA A 213 -21.75 -5.89 -7.95
N TYR A 214 -22.93 -5.76 -7.36
CA TYR A 214 -23.13 -5.44 -5.95
C TYR A 214 -23.86 -6.61 -5.31
N ILE A 215 -23.20 -7.26 -4.34
CA ILE A 215 -23.67 -8.47 -3.66
C ILE A 215 -24.68 -8.07 -2.58
N PRO A 216 -25.93 -8.56 -2.61
CA PRO A 216 -26.89 -8.34 -1.53
C PRO A 216 -26.57 -9.24 -0.32
N THR A 217 -27.02 -8.85 0.86
CA THR A 217 -27.10 -9.72 2.03
C THR A 217 -28.34 -10.61 1.97
N LEU A 218 -28.39 -11.65 2.80
CA LEU A 218 -29.66 -12.36 3.04
C LEU A 218 -30.71 -11.35 3.56
N PRO A 219 -32.01 -11.53 3.24
CA PRO A 219 -33.05 -10.62 3.68
C PRO A 219 -33.08 -10.48 5.21
N ASP A 220 -33.36 -9.29 5.74
CA ASP A 220 -33.42 -9.04 7.18
C ASP A 220 -34.47 -9.92 7.89
N ASN A 221 -35.56 -10.25 7.19
CA ASN A 221 -36.59 -11.16 7.67
C ASN A 221 -36.34 -12.64 7.33
N PHE A 222 -35.05 -13.04 7.14
CA PHE A 222 -34.68 -14.42 6.82
C PHE A 222 -35.26 -15.41 7.81
N GLN A 223 -35.23 -15.10 9.10
CA GLN A 223 -35.77 -15.97 10.16
C GLN A 223 -37.27 -16.20 10.01
N ASP A 224 -38.02 -15.12 9.73
CA ASP A 224 -39.49 -15.22 9.54
C ASP A 224 -39.83 -16.06 8.30
N ILE A 225 -39.07 -15.88 7.21
CA ILE A 225 -39.23 -16.71 6.01
C ILE A 225 -38.95 -18.17 6.29
N TYR A 226 -37.87 -18.45 7.04
CA TYR A 226 -37.49 -19.80 7.41
C TYR A 226 -38.56 -20.48 8.33
N VAL A 227 -39.07 -19.73 9.33
CA VAL A 227 -40.17 -20.16 10.19
C VAL A 227 -41.45 -20.45 9.35
N GLY A 228 -41.75 -19.62 8.33
CA GLY A 228 -42.85 -19.81 7.42
C GLY A 228 -42.81 -21.16 6.65
N PHE A 229 -41.61 -21.67 6.36
CA PHE A 229 -41.41 -22.96 5.70
C PHE A 229 -41.34 -24.16 6.67
N PHE A 230 -40.81 -23.97 7.86
CA PHE A 230 -40.41 -25.06 8.75
C PHE A 230 -41.04 -25.00 10.15
N GLU A 231 -41.81 -23.94 10.45
CA GLU A 231 -42.43 -23.69 11.76
C GLU A 231 -41.44 -23.55 12.94
N GLU A 232 -40.13 -23.54 12.64
CA GLU A 232 -39.03 -23.37 13.58
C GLU A 232 -37.99 -22.43 12.99
N GLY A 233 -37.26 -21.67 13.84
CA GLY A 233 -36.17 -20.82 13.44
C GLY A 233 -34.98 -21.57 12.85
N SER A 234 -34.19 -20.92 12.03
CA SER A 234 -32.94 -21.46 11.53
C SER A 234 -31.84 -21.42 12.60
N SER A 235 -30.95 -22.41 12.61
CA SER A 235 -29.70 -22.32 13.38
C SER A 235 -28.71 -21.38 12.68
N ASP A 236 -27.69 -20.94 13.43
CA ASP A 236 -26.57 -20.15 12.89
C ASP A 236 -25.82 -20.88 11.76
N ASP A 237 -25.72 -22.20 11.84
CA ASP A 237 -25.08 -23.00 10.80
C ASP A 237 -25.88 -23.00 9.50
N VAL A 238 -27.22 -23.04 9.59
CA VAL A 238 -28.09 -22.87 8.42
C VAL A 238 -27.94 -21.48 7.84
N TYR A 239 -27.93 -20.43 8.66
CA TYR A 239 -27.75 -19.05 8.21
C TYR A 239 -26.40 -18.89 7.50
N ARG A 240 -25.30 -19.35 8.09
CA ARG A 240 -23.96 -19.35 7.50
C ARG A 240 -23.90 -20.16 6.20
N HIS A 241 -24.57 -21.31 6.15
CA HIS A 241 -24.68 -22.10 4.92
C HIS A 241 -25.40 -21.32 3.82
N CYS A 242 -26.54 -20.74 4.11
CA CYS A 242 -27.31 -19.94 3.14
C CYS A 242 -26.51 -18.72 2.63
N LYS A 243 -25.71 -18.07 3.49
CA LYS A 243 -24.80 -16.98 3.08
C LYS A 243 -23.75 -17.46 2.07
N ARG A 244 -23.20 -18.68 2.24
CA ARG A 244 -22.27 -19.29 1.27
C ARG A 244 -22.97 -19.67 -0.04
N GLU A 245 -24.16 -20.28 0.04
CA GLU A 245 -24.96 -20.60 -1.15
C GLU A 245 -25.31 -19.34 -1.95
N LEU A 246 -25.63 -18.23 -1.28
CA LEU A 246 -25.90 -16.93 -1.93
C LEU A 246 -24.69 -16.45 -2.74
N MET A 247 -23.49 -16.44 -2.14
CA MET A 247 -22.26 -16.04 -2.84
C MET A 247 -22.03 -16.89 -4.09
N GLN A 248 -22.16 -18.21 -3.97
CA GLN A 248 -21.95 -19.13 -5.09
C GLN A 248 -23.05 -19.01 -6.16
N ALA A 249 -24.30 -18.76 -5.77
CA ALA A 249 -25.39 -18.51 -6.71
C ALA A 249 -25.18 -17.23 -7.53
N ILE A 250 -24.63 -16.17 -6.89
CA ILE A 250 -24.27 -14.92 -7.59
C ILE A 250 -23.12 -15.18 -8.59
N TRP A 251 -22.08 -15.89 -8.17
CA TRP A 251 -21.00 -16.25 -9.10
C TRP A 251 -21.46 -17.14 -10.24
N LYS A 252 -22.42 -18.06 -10.00
CA LYS A 252 -23.01 -18.87 -11.06
C LYS A 252 -23.83 -18.03 -12.06
N LEU A 253 -24.48 -16.95 -11.59
CA LEU A 253 -25.17 -15.97 -12.44
C LEU A 253 -24.16 -15.18 -13.30
N LEU A 254 -23.01 -14.75 -12.73
CA LEU A 254 -22.00 -13.98 -13.44
C LEU A 254 -21.21 -14.84 -14.46
N LEU A 255 -21.01 -16.13 -14.15
CA LEU A 255 -20.38 -17.12 -15.03
C LEU A 255 -21.41 -17.81 -15.92
N ASP A 256 -22.14 -17.04 -16.69
CA ASP A 256 -23.21 -17.50 -17.57
C ASP A 256 -22.69 -18.27 -18.80
N GLU A 257 -23.59 -18.77 -19.62
CA GLU A 257 -23.26 -19.51 -20.85
C GLU A 257 -22.48 -18.64 -21.86
N LYS A 258 -22.78 -17.33 -21.90
CA LYS A 258 -22.08 -16.37 -22.77
C LYS A 258 -20.60 -16.24 -22.36
N PHE A 259 -20.34 -16.14 -21.04
CA PHE A 259 -18.99 -16.13 -20.49
C PHE A 259 -18.26 -17.44 -20.82
N MET A 260 -18.89 -18.60 -20.58
CA MET A 260 -18.28 -19.91 -20.84
C MET A 260 -17.97 -20.12 -22.32
N HIS A 261 -18.84 -19.65 -23.20
CA HIS A 261 -18.57 -19.68 -24.64
C HIS A 261 -17.35 -18.81 -25.01
N ALA A 262 -17.26 -17.62 -24.45
CA ALA A 262 -16.12 -16.71 -24.67
C ALA A 262 -14.82 -17.28 -24.10
N TYR A 263 -14.87 -17.92 -22.93
CA TYR A 263 -13.73 -18.61 -22.34
C TYR A 263 -13.15 -19.69 -23.27
N LYS A 264 -14.03 -20.46 -23.90
CA LYS A 264 -13.66 -21.59 -24.78
C LYS A 264 -13.23 -21.16 -26.18
N TYR A 265 -13.97 -20.23 -26.81
CA TYR A 265 -13.81 -19.89 -28.23
C TYR A 265 -13.27 -18.49 -28.49
N GLY A 266 -13.14 -17.66 -27.45
CA GLY A 266 -12.79 -16.26 -27.57
C GLY A 266 -13.93 -15.38 -28.12
N ILE A 267 -13.71 -14.09 -28.08
CA ILE A 267 -14.60 -13.04 -28.58
C ILE A 267 -13.89 -12.26 -29.68
N VAL A 268 -14.52 -12.07 -30.83
CA VAL A 268 -13.94 -11.23 -31.90
C VAL A 268 -14.30 -9.77 -31.60
N ILE A 269 -13.27 -8.95 -31.35
CA ILE A 269 -13.42 -7.53 -31.00
C ILE A 269 -12.53 -6.70 -31.93
N ARG A 270 -13.08 -5.63 -32.47
CA ARG A 270 -12.29 -4.56 -33.11
C ARG A 270 -11.76 -3.64 -32.03
N CYS A 271 -10.49 -3.81 -31.67
CA CYS A 271 -9.87 -3.06 -30.57
C CYS A 271 -9.71 -1.57 -30.86
N GLY A 272 -9.48 -0.76 -29.85
CA GLY A 272 -9.36 0.69 -29.94
C GLY A 272 -8.19 1.19 -30.79
N ASP A 273 -7.20 0.33 -31.09
CA ASP A 273 -6.12 0.56 -32.05
C ASP A 273 -6.52 0.27 -33.51
N GLY A 274 -7.79 -0.16 -33.74
CA GLY A 274 -8.35 -0.47 -35.04
C GLY A 274 -8.07 -1.90 -35.55
N ILE A 275 -7.33 -2.74 -34.80
CA ILE A 275 -7.02 -4.12 -35.15
C ILE A 275 -8.11 -5.04 -34.58
N THR A 276 -8.61 -5.96 -35.43
CA THR A 276 -9.56 -6.98 -34.98
C THR A 276 -8.83 -8.17 -34.42
N ARG A 277 -9.14 -8.54 -33.17
CA ARG A 277 -8.51 -9.64 -32.44
C ARG A 277 -9.54 -10.60 -31.88
N ARG A 278 -9.12 -11.83 -31.62
CA ARG A 278 -9.88 -12.82 -30.86
C ARG A 278 -9.38 -12.81 -29.42
N VAL A 279 -10.19 -12.25 -28.50
CA VAL A 279 -9.87 -12.01 -27.09
C VAL A 279 -10.44 -13.17 -26.24
N PHE A 280 -9.59 -13.77 -25.43
CA PHE A 280 -9.95 -14.88 -24.53
C PHE A 280 -9.91 -14.40 -23.07
N PRO A 281 -11.05 -14.37 -22.35
CA PRO A 281 -11.03 -14.09 -20.92
C PRO A 281 -10.32 -15.21 -20.16
N ARG A 282 -9.41 -14.85 -19.25
CA ARG A 282 -8.78 -15.77 -18.30
C ARG A 282 -8.75 -15.12 -16.92
N PHE A 283 -9.19 -15.84 -15.91
CA PHE A 283 -9.05 -15.37 -14.54
C PHE A 283 -7.58 -15.39 -14.12
N PHE A 284 -7.13 -14.27 -13.55
CA PHE A 284 -5.74 -14.08 -13.16
C PHE A 284 -5.59 -14.05 -11.64
N SER A 285 -6.32 -13.19 -10.94
CA SER A 285 -6.29 -13.06 -9.48
C SER A 285 -7.65 -12.67 -8.91
N TYR A 286 -7.87 -13.05 -7.66
CA TYR A 286 -8.98 -12.58 -6.84
C TYR A 286 -8.43 -12.05 -5.52
N SER A 287 -8.46 -10.75 -5.34
CA SER A 287 -8.00 -10.06 -4.15
C SER A 287 -9.18 -9.78 -3.22
N ALA A 288 -9.07 -10.24 -1.99
CA ALA A 288 -10.07 -10.07 -0.94
C ALA A 288 -9.39 -10.25 0.41
N ASP A 289 -10.07 -9.88 1.48
CA ASP A 289 -9.66 -10.19 2.85
C ASP A 289 -9.79 -11.70 3.17
N TYR A 290 -9.33 -12.13 4.33
CA TYR A 290 -9.38 -13.56 4.68
C TYR A 290 -10.81 -14.13 4.81
N PRO A 291 -11.76 -13.50 5.51
CA PRO A 291 -13.14 -13.95 5.57
C PRO A 291 -13.78 -14.16 4.20
N GLU A 292 -13.55 -13.24 3.27
CA GLU A 292 -14.11 -13.34 1.93
C GLU A 292 -13.40 -14.40 1.07
N LYS A 293 -12.06 -14.51 1.16
CA LYS A 293 -11.32 -15.62 0.52
C LYS A 293 -11.87 -16.98 0.94
N ILE A 294 -12.19 -17.17 2.22
CA ILE A 294 -12.76 -18.40 2.75
C ILE A 294 -14.17 -18.68 2.23
N LEU A 295 -14.99 -17.63 2.15
CA LEU A 295 -16.34 -17.70 1.59
C LEU A 295 -16.30 -18.12 0.11
N LEU A 296 -15.42 -17.51 -0.68
CA LEU A 296 -15.21 -17.84 -2.08
C LEU A 296 -14.60 -19.23 -2.30
N ALA A 297 -13.64 -19.61 -1.47
CA ALA A 297 -12.98 -20.92 -1.54
C ALA A 297 -13.86 -22.09 -1.10
N CYS A 298 -15.02 -21.83 -0.48
CA CYS A 298 -15.88 -22.83 0.12
C CYS A 298 -15.15 -23.72 1.14
N ILE A 299 -14.37 -23.10 2.05
CA ILE A 299 -13.70 -23.79 3.15
C ILE A 299 -14.19 -23.26 4.50
N LYS A 300 -13.94 -24.02 5.57
CA LYS A 300 -14.36 -23.65 6.93
C LYS A 300 -13.46 -22.53 7.47
N PHE A 301 -14.05 -21.45 7.96
CA PHE A 301 -13.35 -20.35 8.62
C PHE A 301 -12.60 -20.89 9.85
N LEU A 302 -11.33 -20.55 10.00
CA LEU A 302 -10.43 -21.01 11.06
C LEU A 302 -10.37 -22.56 11.23
N GLY A 303 -10.68 -23.31 10.16
CA GLY A 303 -10.66 -24.78 10.16
C GLY A 303 -9.26 -25.36 10.39
N ALA A 304 -9.17 -26.71 10.42
CA ALA A 304 -7.90 -27.43 10.63
C ALA A 304 -6.84 -27.07 9.56
N CYS A 305 -7.26 -26.83 8.32
CA CYS A 305 -6.43 -26.33 7.20
C CYS A 305 -6.96 -24.96 6.76
N PRO A 306 -6.55 -23.86 7.42
CA PRO A 306 -7.19 -22.54 7.23
C PRO A 306 -6.81 -21.83 5.93
N CYS A 307 -5.74 -22.25 5.26
CA CYS A 307 -5.26 -21.59 4.05
C CYS A 307 -6.12 -21.90 2.83
N PRO A 308 -6.54 -20.90 2.02
CA PRO A 308 -7.24 -21.14 0.76
C PRO A 308 -6.32 -21.71 -0.35
N ARG A 309 -4.99 -21.65 -0.19
CA ARG A 309 -4.00 -22.09 -1.19
C ARG A 309 -3.43 -23.48 -0.92
N CYS A 310 -3.36 -23.91 0.33
CA CYS A 310 -2.77 -25.21 0.69
C CYS A 310 -3.50 -25.91 1.83
N LEU A 311 -3.11 -27.15 2.11
CA LEU A 311 -3.67 -28.03 3.16
C LEU A 311 -2.77 -28.14 4.39
N VAL A 312 -1.88 -27.16 4.62
CA VAL A 312 -1.07 -27.11 5.85
C VAL A 312 -1.99 -26.99 7.05
N LYS A 313 -1.77 -27.85 8.06
CA LYS A 313 -2.59 -27.84 9.27
C LYS A 313 -2.28 -26.66 10.18
N LYS A 314 -3.27 -26.15 10.90
CA LYS A 314 -3.13 -25.05 11.87
C LYS A 314 -1.98 -25.28 12.87
N ALA A 315 -1.79 -26.52 13.35
CA ALA A 315 -0.71 -26.90 14.25
C ALA A 315 0.70 -26.76 13.65
N ASP A 316 0.85 -26.82 12.33
CA ASP A 316 2.12 -26.73 11.63
C ASP A 316 2.47 -25.29 11.21
N ILE A 317 1.55 -24.34 11.32
CA ILE A 317 1.76 -22.93 10.95
C ILE A 317 2.98 -22.30 11.68
N PRO A 318 3.25 -22.56 12.96
CA PRO A 318 4.46 -22.03 13.63
C PRO A 318 5.78 -22.44 12.98
N LYS A 319 5.78 -23.44 12.10
CA LYS A 319 6.95 -23.86 11.29
C LYS A 319 7.17 -22.98 10.05
N MET A 320 6.41 -21.91 9.87
CA MET A 320 6.44 -20.98 8.73
C MET A 320 7.88 -20.60 8.39
N GLY A 321 8.21 -20.64 7.08
CA GLY A 321 9.52 -20.29 6.55
C GLY A 321 10.61 -21.36 6.71
N MET A 322 10.36 -22.50 7.37
CA MET A 322 11.30 -23.60 7.38
C MET A 322 11.32 -24.31 6.02
N LYS A 323 12.46 -24.90 5.63
CA LYS A 323 12.56 -25.70 4.39
C LYS A 323 11.49 -26.80 4.29
N SER A 324 11.14 -27.41 5.42
CA SER A 324 10.07 -28.41 5.53
C SER A 324 8.69 -27.81 5.25
N ASP A 325 8.41 -26.61 5.75
CA ASP A 325 7.13 -25.92 5.53
C ASP A 325 6.96 -25.58 4.05
N LEU A 326 7.97 -25.00 3.40
CA LEU A 326 7.93 -24.65 1.97
C LEU A 326 7.66 -25.87 1.09
N LYS A 327 8.40 -26.99 1.31
CA LYS A 327 8.15 -28.26 0.61
C LYS A 327 6.73 -28.82 0.87
N THR A 328 6.23 -28.65 2.09
CA THR A 328 4.87 -29.10 2.45
C THR A 328 3.82 -28.28 1.74
N ARG A 329 3.98 -26.96 1.63
CA ARG A 329 3.05 -26.07 0.89
C ARG A 329 2.90 -26.46 -0.55
N GLU A 330 4.00 -26.73 -1.25
CA GLU A 330 4.00 -27.19 -2.64
C GLU A 330 3.31 -28.53 -2.79
N LYS A 331 3.69 -29.53 -1.97
CA LYS A 331 3.12 -30.88 -2.02
C LYS A 331 1.63 -30.90 -1.64
N MET A 332 1.22 -30.03 -0.75
CA MET A 332 -0.14 -29.94 -0.20
C MET A 332 -0.93 -28.77 -0.78
N ALA A 333 -0.54 -28.27 -1.95
CA ALA A 333 -1.31 -27.24 -2.64
C ALA A 333 -2.75 -27.71 -2.88
N ARG A 334 -3.73 -26.80 -2.69
CA ARG A 334 -5.12 -27.12 -3.01
C ARG A 334 -5.32 -27.19 -4.51
N VAL A 335 -5.92 -28.30 -4.96
CA VAL A 335 -6.26 -28.51 -6.36
C VAL A 335 -7.75 -28.84 -6.46
N ASP A 336 -8.42 -28.31 -7.47
CA ASP A 336 -9.82 -28.63 -7.74
C ASP A 336 -9.94 -29.95 -8.51
N VAL A 337 -10.15 -31.05 -7.77
CA VAL A 337 -10.21 -32.39 -8.30
C VAL A 337 -11.61 -33.02 -8.09
N ASP A 338 -11.93 -34.04 -8.90
CA ASP A 338 -13.21 -34.76 -8.82
C ASP A 338 -13.50 -35.35 -7.44
N GLU A 339 -12.46 -35.81 -6.73
CA GLU A 339 -12.62 -36.39 -5.39
C GLU A 339 -13.19 -35.36 -4.39
N ARG A 340 -12.72 -34.12 -4.48
CA ARG A 340 -13.26 -33.01 -3.67
C ARG A 340 -14.73 -32.75 -4.00
N ARG A 341 -15.08 -32.64 -5.28
CA ARG A 341 -16.47 -32.47 -5.73
C ARG A 341 -17.36 -33.60 -5.23
N LYS A 342 -16.86 -34.85 -5.26
CA LYS A 342 -17.56 -36.05 -4.71
C LYS A 342 -17.76 -35.95 -3.21
N LYS A 343 -16.76 -35.51 -2.40
CA LYS A 343 -16.90 -35.27 -0.95
C LYS A 343 -17.99 -34.25 -0.67
N ILE A 344 -18.02 -33.12 -1.36
CA ILE A 344 -19.06 -32.10 -1.20
C ILE A 344 -20.44 -32.67 -1.54
N SER A 345 -20.59 -33.33 -2.69
CA SER A 345 -21.86 -33.98 -3.08
C SER A 345 -22.30 -35.04 -2.10
N GLN A 346 -21.36 -35.81 -1.52
CA GLN A 346 -21.68 -36.80 -0.47
C GLN A 346 -22.18 -36.10 0.80
N ALA A 347 -21.54 -35.05 1.26
CA ALA A 347 -21.96 -34.27 2.42
C ALA A 347 -23.36 -33.66 2.20
N ARG A 348 -23.64 -33.08 1.02
CA ARG A 348 -24.96 -32.59 0.64
C ARG A 348 -26.02 -33.70 0.60
N LYS A 349 -25.66 -34.93 0.15
CA LYS A 349 -26.53 -36.08 0.22
C LYS A 349 -26.92 -36.43 1.66
N TYR A 350 -25.99 -36.32 2.62
CA TYR A 350 -26.29 -36.50 4.05
C TYR A 350 -27.31 -35.45 4.54
N ILE A 351 -27.10 -34.18 4.17
CA ILE A 351 -27.97 -33.07 4.57
C ILE A 351 -29.37 -33.22 3.95
N PHE A 352 -29.51 -33.32 2.64
CA PHE A 352 -30.78 -33.26 1.95
C PHE A 352 -31.49 -34.62 1.91
N LYS A 353 -30.77 -35.71 1.60
CA LYS A 353 -31.40 -37.01 1.48
C LYS A 353 -31.61 -37.73 2.83
N HIS A 354 -30.63 -37.59 3.73
CA HIS A 354 -30.74 -38.30 5.02
C HIS A 354 -31.27 -37.39 6.15
N GLY A 355 -31.38 -36.07 5.92
CA GLY A 355 -31.91 -35.09 6.88
C GLY A 355 -30.98 -34.87 8.07
N VAL A 356 -29.68 -34.96 7.85
CA VAL A 356 -28.66 -34.76 8.88
C VAL A 356 -28.32 -33.28 8.99
N GLY A 357 -28.07 -32.79 10.20
CA GLY A 357 -27.68 -31.39 10.41
C GLY A 357 -26.37 -31.01 9.67
N ILE A 358 -26.27 -29.78 9.28
CA ILE A 358 -25.09 -29.25 8.49
C ILE A 358 -23.78 -29.46 9.26
N ASP A 359 -23.78 -29.19 10.57
CA ASP A 359 -22.60 -29.32 11.45
C ASP A 359 -22.53 -30.67 12.19
N SER A 360 -23.27 -31.68 11.70
CA SER A 360 -23.28 -33.03 12.28
C SER A 360 -21.95 -33.74 12.11
N GLN A 361 -21.65 -34.68 13.02
CA GLN A 361 -20.40 -35.46 12.99
C GLN A 361 -20.19 -36.17 11.65
N GLY A 362 -21.24 -36.78 11.07
CA GLY A 362 -21.11 -37.46 9.77
C GLY A 362 -20.79 -36.56 8.60
N VAL A 363 -21.25 -35.28 8.62
CA VAL A 363 -20.86 -34.26 7.62
C VAL A 363 -19.43 -33.77 7.88
N LYS A 364 -19.08 -33.57 9.18
CA LYS A 364 -17.72 -33.15 9.58
C LYS A 364 -16.68 -34.18 9.14
N GLU A 365 -16.86 -35.45 9.38
CA GLU A 365 -15.90 -36.52 9.01
C GLU A 365 -15.61 -36.55 7.52
N ILE A 366 -16.59 -36.28 6.65
CA ILE A 366 -16.39 -36.23 5.19
C ILE A 366 -15.54 -35.02 4.79
N LEU A 367 -15.72 -33.85 5.45
CA LEU A 367 -15.20 -32.58 5.02
C LEU A 367 -13.96 -32.09 5.79
N TYR A 368 -13.70 -32.70 6.99
CA TYR A 368 -12.68 -32.21 7.95
C TYR A 368 -11.28 -32.19 7.40
N SER A 369 -10.85 -33.25 6.69
CA SER A 369 -9.47 -33.42 6.24
C SER A 369 -8.93 -32.26 5.40
N GLU A 370 -9.81 -31.57 4.69
CA GLU A 370 -9.50 -30.42 3.84
C GLU A 370 -10.20 -29.13 4.30
N SER A 371 -10.85 -29.19 5.47
CA SER A 371 -11.66 -28.08 6.00
C SER A 371 -12.69 -27.55 5.00
N LEU A 372 -13.38 -28.43 4.28
CA LEU A 372 -14.40 -28.06 3.30
C LEU A 372 -15.72 -27.70 3.99
N VAL A 373 -16.62 -27.06 3.24
CA VAL A 373 -18.02 -26.82 3.61
C VAL A 373 -18.94 -27.46 2.59
N PRO A 374 -20.20 -27.84 2.96
CA PRO A 374 -21.10 -28.53 2.05
C PRO A 374 -21.80 -27.60 1.06
N THR A 375 -21.00 -26.79 0.34
CA THR A 375 -21.46 -25.81 -0.64
C THR A 375 -20.73 -26.07 -1.96
N HIS A 376 -21.46 -26.17 -3.07
CA HIS A 376 -20.88 -26.26 -4.41
C HIS A 376 -20.23 -24.94 -4.78
N ASN A 377 -19.03 -25.01 -5.37
CA ASN A 377 -18.29 -23.82 -5.81
C ASN A 377 -18.62 -23.53 -7.28
N ALA A 378 -19.07 -22.31 -7.57
CA ALA A 378 -19.46 -21.89 -8.92
C ALA A 378 -18.35 -22.01 -9.95
N PHE A 379 -17.11 -21.66 -9.57
CA PHE A 379 -15.94 -21.86 -10.44
C PHE A 379 -15.64 -23.33 -10.69
N SER A 380 -15.66 -24.16 -9.65
CA SER A 380 -15.48 -25.61 -9.80
C SER A 380 -16.53 -26.22 -10.73
N ASP A 381 -17.80 -25.85 -10.56
CA ASP A 381 -18.90 -26.37 -11.40
C ASP A 381 -18.75 -25.93 -12.87
N ARG A 382 -18.39 -24.68 -13.13
CA ARG A 382 -18.31 -24.12 -14.49
C ARG A 382 -17.05 -24.53 -15.23
N PHE A 383 -15.94 -24.71 -14.52
CA PHE A 383 -14.64 -24.98 -15.13
C PHE A 383 -14.13 -26.40 -14.96
N ALA A 384 -14.97 -27.32 -14.49
CA ALA A 384 -14.60 -28.72 -14.30
C ALA A 384 -13.98 -29.40 -15.54
N GLU A 385 -14.50 -29.07 -16.74
CA GLU A 385 -14.02 -29.61 -18.01
C GLU A 385 -12.77 -28.91 -18.56
N HIS A 386 -12.37 -27.77 -17.96
CA HIS A 386 -11.26 -26.92 -18.42
C HIS A 386 -9.99 -27.05 -17.58
N ALA A 387 -9.91 -28.02 -16.65
CA ALA A 387 -8.79 -28.22 -15.74
C ALA A 387 -8.34 -26.95 -14.98
N PHE A 388 -9.23 -26.02 -14.79
CA PHE A 388 -8.96 -24.75 -14.12
C PHE A 388 -8.98 -24.94 -12.59
N ASN A 389 -7.85 -24.64 -11.95
CA ASN A 389 -7.75 -24.66 -10.49
C ASN A 389 -8.07 -23.29 -9.90
N TYR A 390 -9.30 -23.06 -9.46
CA TYR A 390 -9.72 -21.77 -8.91
C TYR A 390 -9.01 -21.36 -7.62
N PHE A 391 -8.36 -22.28 -6.89
CA PHE A 391 -7.57 -21.95 -5.70
C PHE A 391 -6.33 -21.09 -6.02
N CYS A 392 -5.84 -21.16 -7.26
CA CYS A 392 -4.75 -20.29 -7.72
C CYS A 392 -5.14 -18.81 -7.83
N LEU A 393 -6.44 -18.50 -7.82
CA LEU A 393 -6.92 -17.10 -7.83
C LEU A 393 -6.61 -16.35 -6.55
N PHE A 394 -6.51 -17.03 -5.41
CA PHE A 394 -6.37 -16.39 -4.10
C PHE A 394 -4.93 -15.96 -3.87
N VAL A 395 -4.61 -14.72 -4.26
CA VAL A 395 -3.30 -14.10 -4.06
C VAL A 395 -3.12 -13.62 -2.62
N VAL A 396 -1.87 -13.32 -2.25
CA VAL A 396 -1.54 -12.72 -0.93
C VAL A 396 -2.03 -11.29 -0.85
N ASP A 397 -2.28 -10.81 0.37
CA ASP A 397 -2.79 -9.46 0.63
C ASP A 397 -1.98 -8.76 1.72
N LEU A 398 -1.12 -7.83 1.30
CA LEU A 398 -0.18 -7.16 2.19
C LEU A 398 -0.89 -6.31 3.26
N LEU A 399 -1.99 -5.67 2.88
CA LEU A 399 -2.75 -4.78 3.76
C LEU A 399 -3.34 -5.55 4.95
N HIS A 400 -4.11 -6.62 4.69
CA HIS A 400 -4.83 -7.35 5.74
C HIS A 400 -3.99 -8.47 6.38
N GLU A 401 -3.06 -9.10 5.64
CA GLU A 401 -2.26 -10.20 6.17
C GLU A 401 -1.06 -9.69 7.00
N LEU A 402 -0.36 -8.64 6.55
CA LEU A 402 0.77 -8.09 7.28
C LEU A 402 0.43 -6.83 8.08
N GLU A 403 0.05 -5.72 7.42
CA GLU A 403 -0.03 -4.40 8.05
C GLU A 403 -1.11 -4.37 9.15
N LEU A 404 -2.36 -4.75 8.83
CA LEU A 404 -3.46 -4.92 9.78
C LEU A 404 -3.51 -6.31 10.42
N GLY A 405 -2.65 -7.22 10.00
CA GLY A 405 -2.58 -8.60 10.49
C GLY A 405 -1.43 -8.82 11.44
N VAL A 406 -0.37 -9.46 10.93
CA VAL A 406 0.76 -9.91 11.77
C VAL A 406 1.47 -8.74 12.44
N TRP A 407 1.74 -7.64 11.73
CA TRP A 407 2.39 -6.47 12.34
C TRP A 407 1.55 -5.83 13.44
N LYS A 408 0.25 -5.61 13.21
CA LYS A 408 -0.65 -5.10 14.24
C LYS A 408 -0.66 -6.01 15.48
N ALA A 409 -0.68 -7.34 15.30
CA ALA A 409 -0.64 -8.31 16.41
C ALA A 409 0.70 -8.23 17.17
N VAL A 410 1.83 -8.19 16.47
CA VAL A 410 3.17 -8.02 17.05
C VAL A 410 3.27 -6.69 17.79
N PHE A 411 2.89 -5.59 17.16
CA PHE A 411 2.91 -4.26 17.79
C PHE A 411 2.04 -4.21 19.05
N THR A 412 0.85 -4.81 19.01
CA THR A 412 -0.01 -4.95 20.20
C THR A 412 0.68 -5.75 21.31
N HIS A 413 1.41 -6.81 20.95
CA HIS A 413 2.14 -7.61 21.91
C HIS A 413 3.32 -6.84 22.50
N LEU A 414 4.05 -6.08 21.69
CA LEU A 414 5.11 -5.18 22.15
C LEU A 414 4.57 -4.11 23.13
N MET A 415 3.37 -3.55 22.87
CA MET A 415 2.73 -2.64 23.81
C MET A 415 2.42 -3.33 25.16
N ARG A 416 2.00 -4.60 25.13
CA ARG A 416 1.78 -5.37 26.37
C ARG A 416 3.09 -5.58 27.13
N ILE A 417 4.20 -5.86 26.43
CA ILE A 417 5.55 -6.01 27.04
C ILE A 417 5.98 -4.69 27.69
N LEU A 418 5.89 -3.56 26.96
CA LEU A 418 6.26 -2.25 27.50
C LEU A 418 5.38 -1.87 28.70
N PHE A 419 4.09 -2.16 28.66
CA PHE A 419 3.18 -1.91 29.77
C PHE A 419 3.53 -2.76 31.01
N ALA A 420 3.93 -4.01 30.81
CA ALA A 420 4.35 -4.89 31.89
C ALA A 420 5.70 -4.46 32.52
N HIS A 421 6.58 -3.86 31.71
CA HIS A 421 7.85 -3.29 32.17
C HIS A 421 7.64 -2.02 32.99
N GLY A 422 6.65 -1.20 32.63
CA GLY A 422 6.26 0.01 33.36
C GLY A 422 5.56 1.03 32.48
N GLY A 423 4.56 1.72 33.04
CA GLY A 423 3.72 2.67 32.29
C GLY A 423 4.47 3.84 31.64
N THR A 424 5.63 4.21 32.17
CA THR A 424 6.52 5.26 31.64
C THR A 424 7.12 4.89 30.29
N SER A 425 7.37 3.59 30.02
CA SER A 425 7.91 3.13 28.74
C SER A 425 6.93 3.37 27.58
N VAL A 426 5.62 3.18 27.81
CA VAL A 426 4.57 3.46 26.81
C VAL A 426 4.43 4.96 26.57
N GLN A 427 4.54 5.79 27.63
CA GLN A 427 4.54 7.24 27.50
C GLN A 427 5.76 7.74 26.70
N ALA A 428 6.93 7.19 26.97
CA ALA A 428 8.16 7.49 26.21
C ALA A 428 8.02 7.10 24.74
N LEU A 429 7.47 5.92 24.43
CA LEU A 429 7.18 5.48 23.06
C LEU A 429 6.27 6.51 22.33
N ASN A 430 5.15 6.88 22.93
CA ASN A 430 4.23 7.84 22.34
C ASN A 430 4.87 9.21 22.11
N TRP A 431 5.70 9.67 23.04
CA TRP A 431 6.42 10.93 22.92
C TRP A 431 7.45 10.85 21.78
N ARG A 432 8.22 9.75 21.66
CA ARG A 432 9.21 9.55 20.60
C ARG A 432 8.59 9.53 19.21
N TYR A 433 7.47 8.80 19.00
CA TYR A 433 6.75 8.84 17.71
C TYR A 433 6.32 10.26 17.33
N ARG A 434 5.79 11.04 18.27
CA ARG A 434 5.42 12.45 18.00
C ARG A 434 6.62 13.35 17.65
N LYS A 435 7.86 12.92 17.96
CA LYS A 435 9.09 13.65 17.63
C LYS A 435 9.76 13.18 16.33
N VAL A 436 9.26 12.12 15.71
CA VAL A 436 9.69 11.73 14.36
C VAL A 436 9.24 12.80 13.37
N SER A 437 10.17 13.29 12.55
CA SER A 437 9.88 14.24 11.48
C SER A 437 9.05 13.60 10.37
N THR A 438 8.23 14.38 9.69
CA THR A 438 7.56 13.96 8.45
C THR A 438 8.59 13.79 7.33
N PHE A 439 8.25 13.04 6.27
CA PHE A 439 9.12 12.87 5.12
C PHE A 439 8.30 12.76 3.82
N GLY A 440 8.82 13.37 2.76
CA GLY A 440 8.16 13.39 1.45
C GLY A 440 6.78 14.06 1.50
N ARG A 441 5.98 13.86 0.46
CA ARG A 441 4.58 14.34 0.39
C ARG A 441 3.60 13.39 1.09
N GLY A 442 3.94 12.88 2.27
CA GLY A 442 3.14 11.93 3.02
C GLY A 442 3.71 10.51 3.03
N THR A 443 4.99 10.35 2.72
CA THR A 443 5.72 9.07 2.87
C THR A 443 5.78 8.68 4.34
N ILE A 444 6.16 9.61 5.22
CA ILE A 444 5.97 9.51 6.67
C ILE A 444 5.10 10.68 7.11
N ARG A 445 3.93 10.38 7.67
CA ARG A 445 2.98 11.37 8.15
C ARG A 445 3.26 11.73 9.60
N ARG A 446 2.78 12.90 10.02
CA ARG A 446 2.91 13.34 11.42
C ARG A 446 2.10 12.43 12.35
N PHE A 447 2.74 11.95 13.41
CA PHE A 447 2.09 11.15 14.44
C PHE A 447 1.35 12.04 15.47
N HIS A 448 0.12 12.44 15.14
CA HIS A 448 -0.70 13.29 16.02
C HIS A 448 -1.26 12.54 17.23
N LYS A 449 -1.62 11.28 17.05
CA LYS A 449 -2.23 10.43 18.08
C LYS A 449 -1.20 9.60 18.79
N ASN A 450 -1.56 9.11 19.98
CA ASN A 450 -0.74 8.12 20.67
C ASN A 450 -0.67 6.82 19.88
N ALA A 451 0.52 6.40 19.51
CA ALA A 451 0.76 5.14 18.81
C ALA A 451 0.21 3.93 19.58
N SER A 452 0.25 4.00 20.93
CA SER A 452 -0.29 2.95 21.79
C SER A 452 -1.81 2.86 21.81
N ALA A 453 -2.54 3.86 21.33
CA ALA A 453 -4.01 3.86 21.36
C ALA A 453 -4.63 2.88 20.37
N MET A 454 -3.99 2.58 19.28
CA MET A 454 -4.30 1.64 18.20
C MET A 454 -5.74 1.62 17.66
N LYS A 455 -6.72 2.10 18.43
CA LYS A 455 -8.09 2.26 17.96
C LYS A 455 -8.15 3.28 16.83
N ARG A 456 -8.80 2.94 15.73
CA ARG A 456 -8.97 3.79 14.54
C ARG A 456 -7.67 4.09 13.75
N LEU A 457 -6.64 3.23 13.85
CA LEU A 457 -5.48 3.28 12.98
C LEU A 457 -5.75 2.43 11.72
N ALA A 458 -5.52 3.05 10.55
CA ALA A 458 -5.57 2.36 9.26
C ALA A 458 -4.27 1.60 8.97
N ALA A 459 -4.26 0.75 7.94
CA ALA A 459 -3.06 0.03 7.50
C ALA A 459 -1.87 0.95 7.27
N ARG A 460 -2.10 2.11 6.64
CA ARG A 460 -1.06 3.12 6.41
C ARG A 460 -0.44 3.67 7.70
N ASP A 461 -1.20 3.77 8.79
CA ASP A 461 -0.66 4.19 10.08
C ASP A 461 0.26 3.12 10.67
N PHE A 462 -0.10 1.84 10.51
CA PHE A 462 0.76 0.72 10.93
C PHE A 462 2.03 0.62 10.08
N GLU A 463 1.98 0.96 8.80
CA GLU A 463 3.15 1.08 7.94
C GLU A 463 4.12 2.15 8.45
N ASP A 464 3.64 3.39 8.67
CA ASP A 464 4.45 4.49 9.19
C ASP A 464 5.08 4.14 10.56
N LEU A 465 4.31 3.44 11.44
CA LEU A 465 4.81 2.95 12.72
C LEU A 465 5.95 1.96 12.56
N LEU A 466 5.87 1.01 11.61
CA LEU A 466 6.92 0.03 11.37
C LEU A 466 8.19 0.67 10.83
N GLN A 467 8.06 1.54 9.84
CA GLN A 467 9.17 2.22 9.19
C GLN A 467 9.99 3.09 10.16
N CYS A 468 9.37 3.59 11.23
CA CYS A 468 10.03 4.43 12.24
C CYS A 468 10.32 3.71 13.55
N ALA A 469 10.05 2.40 13.67
CA ALA A 469 10.05 1.69 14.95
C ALA A 469 11.43 1.58 15.61
N LEU A 470 12.49 1.35 14.85
CA LEU A 470 13.83 1.06 15.40
C LEU A 470 14.34 2.17 16.34
N PRO A 471 14.45 3.45 15.92
CA PRO A 471 14.89 4.52 16.82
C PRO A 471 13.94 4.77 17.98
N VAL A 472 12.64 4.49 17.78
CA VAL A 472 11.62 4.72 18.80
C VAL A 472 11.66 3.69 19.91
N PHE A 473 11.88 2.41 19.59
CA PHE A 473 11.91 1.32 20.57
C PHE A 473 13.24 1.20 21.30
N GLU A 474 14.33 1.69 20.72
CA GLU A 474 15.68 1.54 21.30
C GLU A 474 15.73 2.08 22.74
N GLY A 475 16.25 1.26 23.66
CA GLY A 475 16.42 1.61 25.06
C GLY A 475 15.11 1.71 25.88
N LEU A 476 13.94 1.31 25.34
CA LEU A 476 12.70 1.24 26.14
C LEU A 476 12.64 -0.02 27.01
N LEU A 477 13.46 -1.02 26.74
CA LEU A 477 13.56 -2.27 27.48
C LEU A 477 15.00 -2.49 27.94
N PRO A 478 15.23 -3.21 29.05
CA PRO A 478 16.55 -3.56 29.48
C PRO A 478 17.21 -4.64 28.60
N ALA A 479 18.52 -4.77 28.63
CA ALA A 479 19.19 -5.89 28.01
C ALA A 479 18.82 -7.22 28.72
N PRO A 480 18.67 -8.36 28.03
CA PRO A 480 18.88 -8.55 26.60
C PRO A 480 17.63 -8.24 25.73
N HIS A 481 16.48 -7.95 26.33
CA HIS A 481 15.19 -7.78 25.64
C HIS A 481 15.22 -6.66 24.61
N ASN A 482 15.92 -5.56 24.90
CA ASN A 482 16.10 -4.47 23.94
C ASN A 482 16.70 -4.96 22.62
N LYS A 483 17.75 -5.77 22.68
CA LYS A 483 18.40 -6.32 21.47
C LYS A 483 17.43 -7.21 20.67
N ILE A 484 16.74 -8.10 21.35
CA ILE A 484 15.78 -9.05 20.72
C ILE A 484 14.67 -8.29 19.98
N VAL A 485 14.11 -7.25 20.63
CA VAL A 485 13.05 -6.44 20.01
C VAL A 485 13.57 -5.66 18.81
N LEU A 486 14.74 -5.07 18.91
CA LEU A 486 15.32 -4.32 17.78
C LEU A 486 15.67 -5.24 16.60
N ASP A 487 16.23 -6.43 16.86
CA ASP A 487 16.50 -7.43 15.83
C ASP A 487 15.20 -7.85 15.13
N LEU A 488 14.14 -8.12 15.89
CA LEU A 488 12.82 -8.45 15.37
C LEU A 488 12.22 -7.32 14.51
N LEU A 489 12.29 -6.07 14.98
CA LEU A 489 11.78 -4.92 14.26
C LEU A 489 12.55 -4.68 12.94
N PHE A 490 13.86 -4.91 12.94
CA PHE A 490 14.69 -4.82 11.73
C PHE A 490 14.30 -5.90 10.70
N ASP A 491 14.11 -7.15 11.15
CA ASP A 491 13.68 -8.24 10.29
C ASP A 491 12.28 -7.97 9.71
N PHE A 492 11.34 -7.46 10.52
CA PHE A 492 10.01 -7.06 10.04
C PHE A 492 10.06 -5.93 9.02
N ALA A 493 10.81 -4.87 9.30
CA ALA A 493 10.96 -3.75 8.38
C ALA A 493 11.61 -4.19 7.06
N THR A 494 12.61 -5.09 7.13
CA THR A 494 13.27 -5.68 5.97
C THR A 494 12.29 -6.51 5.14
N TRP A 495 11.55 -7.41 5.78
CA TRP A 495 10.56 -8.25 5.11
C TRP A 495 9.47 -7.41 4.43
N HIS A 496 8.94 -6.42 5.15
CA HIS A 496 7.92 -5.49 4.64
C HIS A 496 8.43 -4.68 3.43
N ALA A 497 9.66 -4.19 3.50
CA ALA A 497 10.27 -3.43 2.42
C ALA A 497 10.38 -4.30 1.14
N TYR A 498 10.83 -5.56 1.24
CA TYR A 498 10.82 -6.47 0.10
C TYR A 498 9.40 -6.73 -0.42
N ALA A 499 8.44 -7.01 0.46
CA ALA A 499 7.06 -7.26 0.06
C ALA A 499 6.42 -6.09 -0.70
N LYS A 500 6.89 -4.86 -0.47
CA LYS A 500 6.40 -3.63 -1.11
C LYS A 500 7.17 -3.22 -2.37
N LEU A 501 8.23 -3.91 -2.76
CA LEU A 501 8.95 -3.57 -4.00
C LEU A 501 8.03 -3.69 -5.21
N ARG A 502 8.12 -2.69 -6.09
CA ARG A 502 7.34 -2.62 -7.35
C ARG A 502 8.05 -3.26 -8.53
N LEU A 503 9.30 -3.61 -8.34
CA LEU A 503 10.12 -4.34 -9.29
C LEU A 503 11.06 -5.22 -8.49
N HIS A 504 11.03 -6.53 -8.78
CA HIS A 504 11.97 -7.50 -8.26
C HIS A 504 12.88 -8.01 -9.37
N THR A 505 14.11 -8.31 -9.03
CA THR A 505 14.98 -9.23 -9.79
C THR A 505 15.00 -10.59 -9.12
N GLU A 506 15.48 -11.64 -9.79
CA GLU A 506 15.64 -12.93 -9.11
C GLU A 506 16.54 -12.82 -7.88
N ASP A 507 17.57 -11.95 -7.92
CA ASP A 507 18.43 -11.68 -6.74
C ASP A 507 17.63 -11.11 -5.57
N THR A 508 16.78 -10.11 -5.80
CA THR A 508 15.96 -9.52 -4.72
C THR A 508 14.92 -10.50 -4.20
N LEU A 509 14.42 -11.43 -5.02
CA LEU A 509 13.52 -12.50 -4.58
C LEU A 509 14.26 -13.54 -3.75
N ALA A 510 15.51 -13.90 -4.10
CA ALA A 510 16.35 -14.78 -3.28
C ALA A 510 16.62 -14.16 -1.89
N PHE A 511 16.85 -12.84 -1.81
CA PHE A 511 16.96 -12.13 -0.53
C PHE A 511 15.64 -12.12 0.24
N PHE A 512 14.52 -12.02 -0.46
CA PHE A 512 13.20 -12.07 0.16
C PHE A 512 12.87 -13.46 0.71
N ASP A 513 13.24 -14.52 -0.02
CA ASP A 513 13.16 -15.90 0.49
C ASP A 513 13.95 -16.05 1.80
N LYS A 514 15.20 -15.53 1.83
CA LYS A 514 16.05 -15.55 3.03
C LYS A 514 15.46 -14.72 4.18
N ALA A 515 14.93 -13.52 3.90
CA ALA A 515 14.25 -12.69 4.89
C ALA A 515 13.03 -13.40 5.48
N THR A 516 12.26 -14.14 4.66
CA THR A 516 11.12 -14.93 5.10
C THR A 516 11.52 -16.08 6.03
N ILE A 517 12.65 -16.75 5.74
CA ILE A 517 13.20 -17.79 6.60
C ILE A 517 13.71 -17.19 7.93
N THR A 518 14.28 -15.99 7.90
CA THR A 518 14.84 -15.30 9.07
C THR A 518 13.75 -14.74 9.98
N LEU A 519 12.58 -14.38 9.42
CA LEU A 519 11.45 -13.82 10.17
C LEU A 519 10.78 -14.87 11.07
N LYS A 520 11.53 -15.39 12.06
CA LYS A 520 11.02 -16.34 13.05
C LYS A 520 10.54 -15.56 14.27
N LEU A 521 9.23 -15.55 14.51
CA LEU A 521 8.69 -14.98 15.74
C LEU A 521 9.01 -15.89 16.93
N PRO A 522 9.60 -15.37 18.03
CA PRO A 522 9.86 -16.17 19.20
C PRO A 522 8.54 -16.64 19.84
N GLN A 523 8.40 -17.95 20.09
CA GLN A 523 7.23 -18.53 20.76
C GLN A 523 7.14 -18.21 22.26
N GLU A 524 8.21 -17.69 22.91
CA GLU A 524 8.36 -17.73 24.37
C GLU A 524 8.29 -16.36 25.06
N HIS A 525 7.41 -15.44 24.65
CA HIS A 525 7.21 -14.23 25.45
C HIS A 525 5.81 -14.17 26.04
N ALA A 526 5.71 -14.67 27.30
CA ALA A 526 4.47 -14.57 28.09
C ALA A 526 4.35 -13.21 28.80
N VAL A 527 3.23 -12.49 28.60
CA VAL A 527 2.97 -11.19 29.23
C VAL A 527 1.76 -11.28 30.16
N ARG A 528 1.89 -10.72 31.37
CA ARG A 528 0.82 -10.66 32.37
C ARG A 528 -0.22 -9.58 32.01
N GLY A 529 -1.47 -9.96 31.80
CA GLY A 529 -2.56 -9.01 31.52
C GLY A 529 -3.34 -8.52 32.75
N ARG A 530 -3.44 -7.18 32.92
CA ARG A 530 -4.21 -6.52 34.03
C ARG A 530 -5.51 -5.86 33.58
N ARG A 531 -6.00 -6.07 32.35
CA ARG A 531 -7.06 -5.22 31.77
C ARG A 531 -8.47 -5.42 32.34
N LYS A 532 -8.86 -6.65 32.72
CA LYS A 532 -10.21 -6.92 33.28
C LYS A 532 -10.42 -6.28 34.67
N ALA A 533 -9.36 -6.14 35.48
CA ALA A 533 -9.45 -5.52 36.79
C ALA A 533 -9.73 -4.00 36.75
N ALA A 534 -9.15 -3.29 35.79
CA ALA A 534 -9.36 -1.86 35.62
C ALA A 534 -10.78 -1.49 35.13
N LEU A 535 -11.38 -2.35 34.29
CA LEU A 535 -12.74 -2.16 33.79
C LEU A 535 -13.80 -2.45 34.88
N ALA A 536 -13.59 -3.49 35.68
CA ALA A 536 -14.48 -3.84 36.80
C ALA A 536 -14.44 -2.80 37.91
N ALA A 537 -13.27 -2.20 38.17
CA ALA A 537 -13.11 -1.10 39.13
C ALA A 537 -13.85 0.18 38.69
N LYS A 538 -13.85 0.47 37.36
CA LYS A 538 -14.64 1.58 36.81
C LYS A 538 -16.15 1.37 36.91
N GLN A 539 -16.61 0.11 36.97
CA GLN A 539 -18.04 -0.25 37.05
C GLN A 539 -18.52 -0.48 38.50
N GLY A 540 -17.70 -0.23 39.53
CA GLY A 540 -18.08 -0.39 40.93
C GLY A 540 -18.38 -1.84 41.35
N ARG A 541 -17.94 -2.85 40.60
CA ARG A 541 -18.13 -4.25 40.91
C ARG A 541 -16.95 -4.81 41.68
N ALA A 542 -17.22 -5.64 42.70
CA ALA A 542 -16.19 -6.35 43.44
C ALA A 542 -15.34 -7.20 42.49
N VAL A 543 -14.05 -6.86 42.38
CA VAL A 543 -13.10 -7.52 41.49
C VAL A 543 -12.71 -8.86 42.14
N PRO A 544 -13.01 -10.03 41.51
CA PRO A 544 -12.38 -11.27 41.92
C PRO A 544 -10.87 -11.14 41.73
N VAL A 545 -10.08 -11.50 42.73
CA VAL A 545 -8.61 -11.54 42.63
C VAL A 545 -8.26 -12.70 41.69
N SER A 546 -8.43 -12.51 40.38
CA SER A 546 -7.95 -13.49 39.40
C SER A 546 -6.44 -13.28 39.22
N GLN A 547 -5.69 -14.37 39.31
CA GLN A 547 -4.26 -14.36 39.02
C GLN A 547 -4.04 -13.82 37.60
N PRO A 548 -2.97 -13.04 37.36
CA PRO A 548 -2.67 -12.49 36.03
C PRO A 548 -2.48 -13.63 35.02
N LYS A 549 -3.36 -13.71 34.00
CA LYS A 549 -3.24 -14.68 32.92
C LYS A 549 -2.04 -14.33 32.03
N HIS A 550 -1.21 -15.33 31.71
CA HIS A 550 -0.20 -15.20 30.67
C HIS A 550 -0.86 -15.08 29.29
N LYS A 551 -0.46 -14.10 28.52
CA LYS A 551 -0.86 -13.95 27.10
C LYS A 551 0.35 -14.18 26.22
N THR A 552 0.31 -15.19 25.37
CA THR A 552 1.31 -15.47 24.34
C THR A 552 0.89 -14.86 23.00
N LEU A 553 1.85 -14.62 22.10
CA LEU A 553 1.55 -14.24 20.73
C LEU A 553 1.04 -15.47 19.98
N ASN A 554 -0.14 -15.36 19.36
CA ASN A 554 -0.71 -16.46 18.59
C ASN A 554 -0.06 -16.55 17.20
N LEU A 555 0.70 -17.60 16.95
CA LEU A 555 1.39 -17.87 15.69
C LEU A 555 0.63 -18.88 14.82
N THR A 556 -0.53 -19.40 15.24
CA THR A 556 -1.31 -20.40 14.47
C THR A 556 -2.32 -19.74 13.53
N THR A 557 -2.19 -18.46 13.24
CA THR A 557 -3.11 -17.68 12.40
C THR A 557 -2.80 -17.87 10.91
N TYR A 558 -3.86 -17.85 10.08
CA TYR A 558 -3.70 -17.81 8.62
C TYR A 558 -2.80 -16.63 8.17
N LYS A 559 -2.94 -15.47 8.78
CA LYS A 559 -2.19 -14.26 8.42
C LYS A 559 -0.68 -14.48 8.56
N TYR A 560 -0.25 -15.16 9.65
CA TYR A 560 1.15 -15.54 9.82
C TYR A 560 1.59 -16.59 8.80
N HIS A 561 0.74 -17.60 8.55
CA HIS A 561 1.00 -18.60 7.52
C HIS A 561 1.22 -17.98 6.15
N ALA A 562 0.42 -16.99 5.76
CA ALA A 562 0.46 -16.38 4.44
C ALA A 562 1.81 -15.73 4.09
N LEU A 563 2.59 -15.28 5.09
CA LEU A 563 3.86 -14.57 4.84
C LEU A 563 4.87 -15.38 4.01
N ALA A 564 4.87 -16.70 4.11
CA ALA A 564 5.80 -17.54 3.32
C ALA A 564 5.38 -17.71 1.85
N ASP A 565 4.16 -17.28 1.47
CA ASP A 565 3.68 -17.43 0.10
C ASP A 565 4.02 -16.22 -0.79
N TYR A 566 4.52 -15.10 -0.21
CA TYR A 566 4.78 -13.87 -0.94
C TYR A 566 5.83 -14.02 -2.05
N PRO A 567 7.04 -14.56 -1.80
CA PRO A 567 8.04 -14.67 -2.85
C PRO A 567 7.57 -15.51 -4.03
N SER A 568 6.88 -16.63 -3.77
CA SER A 568 6.34 -17.50 -4.82
C SER A 568 5.19 -16.85 -5.59
N THR A 569 4.32 -16.10 -4.90
CA THR A 569 3.22 -15.37 -5.55
C THR A 569 3.76 -14.26 -6.45
N ILE A 570 4.81 -13.54 -6.03
CA ILE A 570 5.44 -12.50 -6.87
C ILE A 570 6.06 -13.12 -8.12
N ARG A 571 6.75 -14.26 -8.01
CA ARG A 571 7.29 -14.95 -9.18
C ARG A 571 6.21 -15.36 -10.18
N GLN A 572 5.02 -15.73 -9.70
CA GLN A 572 3.92 -16.20 -10.56
C GLN A 572 3.06 -15.08 -11.14
N TYR A 573 2.78 -14.02 -10.37
CA TYR A 573 1.76 -13.02 -10.70
C TYR A 573 2.30 -11.58 -10.86
N GLY A 574 3.61 -11.36 -10.66
CA GLY A 574 4.20 -10.02 -10.56
C GLY A 574 4.12 -9.47 -9.13
N THR A 575 4.50 -8.22 -8.95
CA THR A 575 4.62 -7.58 -7.63
C THR A 575 3.28 -7.33 -6.95
N THR A 576 3.30 -7.26 -5.61
CA THR A 576 2.11 -7.16 -4.74
C THR A 576 1.20 -5.98 -5.05
N ASP A 577 1.75 -4.85 -5.49
CA ASP A 577 0.99 -3.66 -5.90
C ASP A 577 0.10 -3.90 -7.15
N SER A 578 0.32 -4.99 -7.89
CA SER A 578 -0.55 -5.39 -9.00
C SER A 578 -1.91 -5.91 -8.53
N TYR A 579 -1.97 -6.55 -7.36
CA TYR A 579 -3.15 -7.26 -6.85
C TYR A 579 -3.45 -6.99 -5.37
N SER A 580 -2.88 -5.95 -4.75
CA SER A 580 -3.22 -5.54 -3.38
C SER A 580 -4.68 -5.13 -3.26
N THR A 581 -5.33 -5.47 -2.14
CA THR A 581 -6.69 -5.00 -1.81
C THR A 581 -6.80 -3.50 -1.73
N GLN A 582 -5.70 -2.79 -1.50
CA GLN A 582 -5.65 -1.32 -1.49
C GLN A 582 -6.26 -0.67 -2.74
N LEU A 583 -6.15 -1.31 -3.93
CA LEU A 583 -6.74 -0.80 -5.17
C LEU A 583 -8.28 -0.77 -5.09
N GLY A 584 -8.88 -1.84 -4.57
CA GLY A 584 -10.33 -1.93 -4.35
C GLY A 584 -10.80 -0.92 -3.30
N GLU A 585 -10.07 -0.77 -2.20
CA GLU A 585 -10.41 0.20 -1.15
C GLU A 585 -10.36 1.65 -1.63
N LEU A 586 -9.43 1.99 -2.51
CA LEU A 586 -9.41 3.31 -3.14
C LEU A 586 -10.69 3.56 -3.96
N GLU A 587 -11.25 2.54 -4.61
CA GLU A 587 -12.48 2.65 -5.37
C GLU A 587 -13.72 2.78 -4.47
N HIS A 588 -13.70 2.25 -3.24
CA HIS A 588 -14.75 2.48 -2.24
C HIS A 588 -15.02 3.96 -1.97
N ARG A 589 -14.00 4.82 -2.08
CA ARG A 589 -14.15 6.28 -1.94
C ARG A 589 -15.15 6.86 -2.95
N ARG A 590 -15.25 6.28 -4.16
CA ARG A 590 -16.26 6.69 -5.15
C ARG A 590 -17.66 6.27 -4.74
N SER A 591 -17.81 5.04 -4.28
CA SER A 591 -19.09 4.53 -3.77
C SER A 591 -19.57 5.34 -2.55
N LYS A 592 -18.67 5.67 -1.62
CA LYS A 592 -18.96 6.57 -0.49
C LYS A 592 -19.37 7.98 -0.94
N ARG A 593 -18.83 8.51 -2.04
CA ARG A 593 -19.25 9.80 -2.62
C ARG A 593 -20.60 9.74 -3.34
N ARG A 594 -20.98 8.58 -3.88
CA ARG A 594 -22.29 8.37 -4.52
C ARG A 594 -23.41 8.22 -3.51
N PHE A 595 -23.11 7.68 -2.32
CA PHE A 595 -24.09 7.40 -1.28
C PHE A 595 -24.92 8.63 -0.81
N PRO A 596 -24.36 9.80 -0.50
CA PRO A 596 -25.15 10.98 -0.12
C PRO A 596 -26.16 11.41 -1.19
N ARG A 597 -25.90 11.06 -2.46
CA ARG A 597 -26.75 11.36 -3.63
C ARG A 597 -27.76 10.26 -3.93
N SER A 598 -27.75 9.15 -3.17
CA SER A 598 -28.57 7.97 -3.47
C SER A 598 -30.00 8.00 -2.88
N GLY A 599 -30.38 9.05 -2.15
CA GLY A 599 -31.67 9.11 -1.45
C GLY A 599 -31.75 8.25 -0.20
N LYS A 600 -30.73 7.48 0.16
CA LYS A 600 -30.49 6.73 1.42
C LYS A 600 -31.59 5.72 1.83
N LYS A 601 -32.57 5.42 0.99
CA LYS A 601 -33.60 4.42 1.28
C LYS A 601 -33.08 3.01 1.03
N LYS A 602 -33.17 2.11 2.01
CA LYS A 602 -32.63 0.74 2.03
C LYS A 602 -32.95 -0.05 0.74
N GLY A 603 -34.10 -0.01 0.16
CA GLY A 603 -34.46 -0.76 -1.06
C GLY A 603 -34.05 -0.14 -2.41
N GLY A 604 -33.60 1.13 -2.44
CA GLY A 604 -33.28 1.84 -3.67
C GLY A 604 -31.85 2.38 -3.78
N MET A 605 -31.10 2.32 -2.68
CA MET A 605 -29.76 2.89 -2.54
C MET A 605 -28.76 2.27 -3.53
N VAL A 606 -28.66 0.95 -3.56
CA VAL A 606 -27.70 0.21 -4.42
C VAL A 606 -28.00 0.48 -5.89
N ARG A 607 -29.28 0.43 -6.29
CA ARG A 607 -29.70 0.79 -7.64
C ARG A 607 -29.33 2.23 -8.02
N SER A 608 -29.52 3.16 -7.08
CA SER A 608 -29.14 4.57 -7.29
C SER A 608 -27.63 4.74 -7.46
N ILE A 609 -26.81 3.99 -6.70
CA ILE A 609 -25.34 3.99 -6.84
C ILE A 609 -24.94 3.42 -8.20
N ALA A 610 -25.57 2.32 -8.64
CA ALA A 610 -25.33 1.74 -9.97
C ALA A 610 -25.67 2.71 -11.10
N ASN A 611 -26.79 3.42 -11.00
CA ASN A 611 -27.19 4.44 -11.98
C ASN A 611 -26.19 5.62 -12.00
N GLN A 612 -25.71 6.07 -10.84
CA GLN A 612 -24.70 7.13 -10.78
C GLN A 612 -23.37 6.70 -11.42
N GLU A 613 -22.93 5.45 -11.18
CA GLU A 613 -21.77 4.86 -11.84
C GLU A 613 -21.92 4.88 -13.36
N ALA A 614 -23.09 4.45 -13.87
CA ALA A 614 -23.37 4.46 -15.30
C ALA A 614 -23.35 5.88 -15.91
N ILE A 615 -23.92 6.86 -15.21
CA ILE A 615 -23.91 8.28 -15.63
C ILE A 615 -22.48 8.82 -15.67
N GLU A 616 -21.66 8.57 -14.64
CA GLU A 616 -20.25 9.00 -14.58
C GLU A 616 -19.46 8.41 -15.77
N ARG A 617 -19.64 7.12 -16.04
CA ARG A 617 -19.00 6.42 -17.17
C ARG A 617 -19.44 6.98 -18.52
N PHE A 618 -20.73 7.25 -18.68
CA PHE A 618 -21.26 7.90 -19.88
C PHE A 618 -20.66 9.30 -20.10
N ILE A 619 -20.65 10.16 -19.08
CA ILE A 619 -20.11 11.51 -19.17
C ILE A 619 -18.63 11.46 -19.58
N ARG A 620 -17.85 10.53 -19.03
CA ARG A 620 -16.45 10.34 -19.39
C ARG A 620 -16.32 9.99 -20.88
N LYS A 621 -17.04 8.99 -21.40
CA LYS A 621 -16.98 8.61 -22.82
C LYS A 621 -17.33 9.76 -23.76
N VAL A 622 -18.31 10.58 -23.40
CA VAL A 622 -18.66 11.77 -24.17
C VAL A 622 -17.51 12.80 -24.17
N ASN A 623 -16.90 13.02 -23.03
CA ASN A 623 -15.77 13.95 -22.93
C ASN A 623 -14.56 13.46 -23.75
N ASP A 624 -14.18 12.18 -23.59
CA ASP A 624 -13.08 11.56 -24.34
C ASP A 624 -13.31 11.62 -25.85
N SER A 625 -14.57 11.45 -26.30
CA SER A 625 -14.94 11.57 -27.71
C SER A 625 -14.84 13.01 -28.20
N ARG A 626 -15.21 14.01 -27.38
CA ARG A 626 -15.09 15.44 -27.71
C ARG A 626 -13.64 15.89 -27.82
N GLU A 627 -12.78 15.49 -26.90
CA GLU A 627 -11.35 15.81 -26.95
C GLU A 627 -10.69 15.27 -28.21
N LYS A 628 -11.04 14.07 -28.65
CA LYS A 628 -10.56 13.49 -29.91
C LYS A 628 -11.02 14.28 -31.12
N PHE A 629 -12.29 14.70 -31.16
CA PHE A 629 -12.82 15.50 -32.25
C PHE A 629 -12.13 16.87 -32.35
N THR A 630 -11.81 17.47 -31.20
CA THR A 630 -11.08 18.74 -31.14
C THR A 630 -9.61 18.56 -31.58
N LEU A 631 -8.95 17.48 -31.14
CA LEU A 631 -7.55 17.17 -31.51
C LEU A 631 -7.40 16.77 -32.99
N GLN A 632 -8.43 16.25 -33.64
CA GLN A 632 -8.39 15.96 -35.10
C GLN A 632 -8.50 17.23 -35.94
N ASN A 633 -9.11 18.29 -35.42
CA ASN A 633 -9.34 19.54 -36.13
C ASN A 633 -8.26 20.61 -35.88
N GLU A 634 -7.43 20.45 -34.85
CA GLU A 634 -6.24 21.25 -34.61
C GLU A 634 -5.01 20.33 -34.64
N PRO A 635 -4.00 20.60 -35.50
CA PRO A 635 -2.70 19.98 -35.36
C PRO A 635 -2.03 20.60 -34.13
N VAL A 636 -2.45 20.17 -32.95
CA VAL A 636 -1.69 20.45 -31.72
C VAL A 636 -0.41 19.65 -31.88
N PRO A 637 0.77 20.31 -31.99
CA PRO A 637 2.01 19.57 -31.85
C PRO A 637 1.86 18.86 -30.51
N ARG A 638 1.85 17.51 -30.51
CA ARG A 638 2.21 16.76 -29.31
C ARG A 638 3.60 17.25 -28.95
N ARG A 639 3.70 18.28 -28.14
CA ARG A 639 4.86 18.45 -27.31
C ARG A 639 4.83 17.20 -26.43
N LEU A 640 5.61 16.20 -26.84
CA LEU A 640 6.27 15.34 -25.87
C LEU A 640 6.82 16.37 -24.89
N ARG A 641 6.17 16.55 -23.73
CA ARG A 641 6.75 17.32 -22.66
C ARG A 641 8.03 16.57 -22.37
N ASP A 642 9.15 17.14 -22.75
CA ASP A 642 10.44 16.59 -22.42
C ASP A 642 10.43 16.40 -20.92
N SER A 643 10.80 15.20 -20.50
CA SER A 643 11.13 14.92 -19.10
C SER A 643 12.00 16.08 -18.61
N PRO A 644 11.80 16.66 -17.41
CA PRO A 644 12.62 17.74 -16.93
C PRO A 644 14.09 17.39 -17.13
N SER A 645 14.76 18.08 -18.03
CA SER A 645 16.17 17.83 -18.33
C SER A 645 17.07 18.26 -17.17
N GLU A 646 16.52 19.05 -16.25
CA GLU A 646 17.23 19.59 -15.10
C GLU A 646 17.15 18.64 -13.92
N HIS A 647 18.30 18.33 -13.31
CA HIS A 647 18.40 17.48 -12.14
C HIS A 647 17.70 18.10 -10.92
N TYR A 648 17.75 19.42 -10.79
CA TYR A 648 17.11 20.14 -9.69
C TYR A 648 16.40 21.41 -10.18
N HIS A 649 15.52 21.94 -9.33
CA HIS A 649 14.84 23.20 -9.55
C HIS A 649 14.88 24.07 -8.29
N ILE A 650 15.29 25.34 -8.46
CA ILE A 650 15.19 26.41 -7.49
C ILE A 650 14.52 27.60 -8.20
N ALA A 651 13.61 28.30 -7.50
CA ALA A 651 12.87 29.43 -8.05
C ALA A 651 13.78 30.47 -8.69
N LYS A 652 13.32 31.06 -9.78
CA LYS A 652 14.07 32.13 -10.51
C LYS A 652 13.92 33.51 -9.88
N SER A 653 13.12 33.65 -8.81
CA SER A 653 12.85 34.92 -8.12
C SER A 653 14.12 35.52 -7.53
N SER A 654 14.24 36.85 -7.61
CA SER A 654 15.29 37.65 -6.99
C SER A 654 14.75 38.68 -5.98
N ARG A 655 13.53 38.47 -5.49
CA ARG A 655 12.84 39.43 -4.60
C ARG A 655 13.37 39.46 -3.18
N LYS A 656 13.73 38.27 -2.62
CA LYS A 656 14.28 38.16 -1.27
C LYS A 656 15.79 38.26 -1.32
N SER A 657 16.32 39.45 -1.27
CA SER A 657 17.78 39.70 -1.32
C SER A 657 18.26 40.48 -0.11
N GLU A 658 19.48 40.16 0.34
CA GLU A 658 20.18 40.85 1.41
C GLU A 658 21.63 41.16 1.00
N ASP A 659 22.19 42.21 1.59
CA ASP A 659 23.62 42.48 1.46
C ASP A 659 24.40 41.49 2.32
N ILE A 660 25.38 40.79 1.73
CA ILE A 660 26.13 39.71 2.39
C ILE A 660 26.87 40.26 3.63
N THR A 661 27.47 41.45 3.54
CA THR A 661 28.23 42.02 4.64
C THR A 661 27.30 42.38 5.81
N ALA A 662 26.18 43.02 5.54
CA ALA A 662 25.17 43.37 6.55
C ALA A 662 24.62 42.09 7.22
N TRP A 663 24.31 41.08 6.42
CA TRP A 663 23.78 39.79 6.92
C TRP A 663 24.78 39.04 7.82
N LEU A 664 26.11 39.11 7.48
CA LEU A 664 27.15 38.48 8.30
C LEU A 664 27.42 39.28 9.60
N VAL A 665 27.31 40.63 9.55
CA VAL A 665 27.45 41.46 10.77
C VAL A 665 26.39 41.08 11.82
N GLU A 666 25.18 40.85 11.40
CA GLU A 666 24.12 40.38 12.31
C GLU A 666 24.37 39.00 12.93
N ARG A 667 25.31 38.21 12.38
CA ARG A 667 25.71 36.85 12.76
C ARG A 667 27.13 36.79 13.32
N SER A 668 27.70 37.94 13.59
CA SER A 668 29.05 38.04 14.16
C SER A 668 29.14 37.30 15.50
N GLY A 669 30.15 36.45 15.66
CA GLY A 669 30.37 35.60 16.81
C GLY A 669 29.54 34.29 16.81
N ASP A 670 28.81 33.98 15.76
CA ASP A 670 28.17 32.69 15.57
C ASP A 670 29.16 31.77 14.81
N PRO A 671 29.63 30.65 15.41
CA PRO A 671 30.62 29.76 14.78
C PRO A 671 30.21 29.22 13.42
N ALA A 672 28.90 29.09 13.17
CA ALA A 672 28.39 28.56 11.91
C ALA A 672 28.68 29.48 10.70
N PHE A 673 28.92 30.77 10.94
CA PHE A 673 29.06 31.80 9.88
C PHE A 673 30.44 32.45 9.85
N GLU A 674 31.39 32.02 10.69
CA GLU A 674 32.73 32.61 10.80
C GLU A 674 33.49 32.59 9.47
N ASP A 675 33.50 31.44 8.79
CA ASP A 675 34.18 31.25 7.49
C ASP A 675 33.23 31.27 6.29
N PHE A 676 32.03 31.81 6.44
CA PHE A 676 30.99 31.78 5.38
C PHE A 676 31.43 32.42 4.09
N LEU A 677 31.96 33.65 4.12
CA LEU A 677 32.31 34.36 2.87
C LEU A 677 33.58 33.80 2.19
N PRO A 678 34.65 33.50 2.90
CA PRO A 678 35.83 32.84 2.32
C PRO A 678 35.46 31.45 1.73
N GLY A 679 34.67 30.63 2.44
CA GLY A 679 34.23 29.32 1.97
C GLY A 679 33.32 29.45 0.74
N LEU A 680 32.34 30.37 0.74
CA LEU A 680 31.50 30.63 -0.42
C LEU A 680 32.31 31.01 -1.64
N GLN A 681 33.33 31.88 -1.49
CA GLN A 681 34.21 32.28 -2.57
C GLN A 681 35.03 31.09 -3.09
N ALA A 682 35.55 30.25 -2.21
CA ALA A 682 36.30 29.06 -2.58
C ALA A 682 35.41 28.08 -3.35
N HIS A 683 34.22 27.81 -2.85
CA HIS A 683 33.20 26.96 -3.53
C HIS A 683 32.87 27.47 -4.94
N ILE A 684 32.57 28.76 -5.07
CA ILE A 684 32.25 29.37 -6.36
C ILE A 684 33.42 29.25 -7.32
N LEU A 685 34.66 29.53 -6.85
CA LEU A 685 35.85 29.48 -7.66
C LEU A 685 36.15 28.05 -8.15
N GLY A 686 36.01 27.04 -7.27
CA GLY A 686 36.13 25.65 -7.65
C GLY A 686 35.20 25.28 -8.79
N ARG A 687 33.93 25.68 -8.68
CA ARG A 687 32.89 25.44 -9.72
C ARG A 687 33.21 26.19 -11.02
N VAL A 688 33.64 27.44 -10.95
CA VAL A 688 34.01 28.22 -12.13
C VAL A 688 35.22 27.58 -12.85
N ARG A 689 36.16 27.00 -12.11
CA ARG A 689 37.35 26.32 -12.66
C ARG A 689 37.04 24.86 -13.09
N GLY A 690 35.83 24.36 -12.86
CA GLY A 690 35.40 22.99 -13.22
C GLY A 690 36.11 21.91 -12.39
N LEU A 691 36.55 22.25 -11.17
CA LEU A 691 37.16 21.29 -10.27
C LEU A 691 36.10 20.35 -9.71
N ALA A 692 36.42 19.06 -9.64
CA ALA A 692 35.55 18.08 -9.01
C ALA A 692 35.50 18.33 -7.50
N TYR A 693 34.32 18.24 -6.91
CA TYR A 693 34.15 18.29 -5.47
C TYR A 693 34.49 16.89 -4.90
N ASP A 694 35.46 16.83 -4.02
CA ASP A 694 35.99 15.61 -3.40
C ASP A 694 35.63 15.47 -1.90
N GLY A 695 34.81 16.36 -1.39
CA GLY A 695 34.34 16.41 -0.01
C GLY A 695 34.92 17.58 0.77
N ASP A 696 36.10 18.05 0.41
CA ASP A 696 36.73 19.20 1.03
C ASP A 696 36.67 20.42 0.11
N GLU A 697 36.51 21.59 0.69
CA GLU A 697 36.63 22.84 -0.10
C GLU A 697 38.10 23.06 -0.50
N HIS A 698 38.34 23.29 -1.77
CA HIS A 698 39.66 23.60 -2.27
C HIS A 698 40.24 24.85 -1.61
N ILE A 699 41.46 24.76 -1.09
CA ILE A 699 42.14 25.91 -0.50
C ILE A 699 42.72 26.79 -1.59
N PHE A 700 42.15 28.00 -1.73
CA PHE A 700 42.61 28.99 -2.67
C PHE A 700 43.28 30.15 -1.94
N SER A 701 44.33 30.72 -2.57
CA SER A 701 44.95 31.94 -2.12
C SER A 701 43.98 33.13 -2.16
N GLU A 702 44.25 34.17 -1.41
CA GLU A 702 43.46 35.40 -1.48
C GLU A 702 43.48 36.02 -2.89
N GLU A 703 44.60 35.87 -3.60
CA GLU A 703 44.74 36.34 -4.98
C GLU A 703 43.85 35.53 -5.94
N ASP A 704 43.75 34.23 -5.78
CA ASP A 704 42.84 33.38 -6.53
C ASP A 704 41.38 33.80 -6.30
N ARG A 705 40.96 33.99 -5.06
CA ARG A 705 39.59 34.40 -4.69
C ARG A 705 39.20 35.77 -5.27
N ARG A 706 40.17 36.67 -5.51
CA ARG A 706 39.96 37.96 -6.21
C ARG A 706 39.61 37.77 -7.69
N CYS A 707 39.73 36.56 -8.24
CA CYS A 707 39.28 36.24 -9.61
C CYS A 707 37.75 36.10 -9.74
N ILE A 708 37.04 36.08 -8.64
CA ILE A 708 35.56 36.11 -8.63
C ILE A 708 35.06 37.36 -7.89
N SER A 709 33.83 37.79 -8.28
CA SER A 709 33.13 38.86 -7.60
C SER A 709 31.65 38.56 -7.56
N ILE A 710 31.05 38.70 -6.39
CA ILE A 710 29.57 38.58 -6.23
C ILE A 710 28.99 39.96 -6.59
N ASN A 711 28.10 39.98 -7.60
CA ASN A 711 27.51 41.19 -8.11
C ASN A 711 26.69 41.89 -7.02
N ASP A 712 26.91 43.19 -6.85
CA ASP A 712 26.21 44.04 -5.87
C ASP A 712 26.33 43.58 -4.42
N ASN A 713 27.22 42.66 -4.09
CA ASN A 713 27.39 42.02 -2.78
C ASN A 713 26.07 41.45 -2.24
N LYS A 714 25.22 40.87 -3.11
CA LYS A 714 23.88 40.37 -2.78
C LYS A 714 23.80 38.87 -2.81
N ILE A 715 23.09 38.34 -1.83
CA ILE A 715 22.63 36.97 -1.74
C ILE A 715 21.09 36.95 -1.89
N TYR A 716 20.56 35.95 -2.62
CA TYR A 716 19.14 35.82 -2.91
C TYR A 716 18.63 34.53 -2.34
N TRP A 717 17.73 34.63 -1.35
CA TRP A 717 17.23 33.51 -0.56
C TRP A 717 16.08 32.76 -1.22
N HIS A 718 16.06 31.43 -1.03
CA HIS A 718 15.00 30.54 -1.47
C HIS A 718 14.51 29.66 -0.33
N SER A 719 13.23 29.33 -0.34
CA SER A 719 12.59 28.49 0.69
C SER A 719 12.68 27.01 0.34
N MET A 720 12.89 26.65 -0.94
CA MET A 720 12.68 25.31 -1.43
C MET A 720 13.67 24.91 -2.54
N LEU A 721 14.13 23.67 -2.46
CA LEU A 721 14.84 22.94 -3.50
C LEU A 721 13.99 21.72 -3.91
N ARG A 722 13.82 21.48 -5.21
CA ARG A 722 13.28 20.23 -5.73
C ARG A 722 14.37 19.46 -6.44
N VAL A 723 14.51 18.18 -6.13
CA VAL A 723 15.50 17.28 -6.73
C VAL A 723 14.80 16.17 -7.46
N ASN A 724 15.07 16.01 -8.75
CA ASN A 724 14.56 14.96 -9.59
C ASN A 724 15.54 13.79 -9.59
N TYR A 725 15.05 12.58 -9.34
CA TYR A 725 15.90 11.39 -9.32
C TYR A 725 15.22 10.19 -9.96
N THR A 726 16.03 9.21 -10.35
CA THR A 726 15.53 7.93 -10.87
C THR A 726 15.52 6.92 -9.75
N THR A 727 14.37 6.28 -9.53
CA THR A 727 14.18 5.24 -8.52
C THR A 727 14.79 3.91 -8.94
N TYR A 728 14.93 2.99 -7.99
CA TYR A 728 15.46 1.64 -8.23
C TYR A 728 14.71 0.87 -9.34
N ASP A 729 13.41 1.12 -9.52
CA ASP A 729 12.52 0.52 -10.53
C ASP A 729 12.40 1.36 -11.82
N VAL A 730 13.40 2.22 -12.08
CA VAL A 730 13.53 3.03 -13.30
C VAL A 730 12.37 4.03 -13.49
N ARG A 731 11.79 4.51 -12.39
CA ARG A 731 10.79 5.58 -12.41
C ARG A 731 11.44 6.92 -12.09
N ARG A 732 10.76 7.99 -12.43
CA ARG A 732 11.16 9.34 -12.08
C ARG A 732 10.36 9.79 -10.87
N GLU A 733 11.06 10.29 -9.86
CA GLU A 733 10.45 10.88 -8.65
C GLU A 733 11.14 12.21 -8.31
N GLN A 734 10.48 12.99 -7.45
CA GLN A 734 10.95 14.31 -7.05
C GLN A 734 10.81 14.46 -5.53
N ASP A 735 11.91 14.79 -4.87
CA ASP A 735 11.90 15.22 -3.48
C ASP A 735 11.81 16.75 -3.38
N THR A 736 11.00 17.23 -2.44
CA THR A 736 10.91 18.63 -2.09
C THR A 736 11.62 18.85 -0.76
N ILE A 737 12.68 19.65 -0.77
CA ILE A 737 13.57 19.91 0.36
C ILE A 737 13.37 21.34 0.83
N ASN A 738 13.17 21.50 2.14
CA ASN A 738 12.94 22.80 2.78
C ASN A 738 13.75 22.87 4.08
N PRO A 739 14.57 23.90 4.32
CA PRO A 739 15.39 24.03 5.51
C PRO A 739 14.61 23.98 6.84
N LEU A 740 13.33 24.34 6.83
CA LEU A 740 12.50 24.37 8.05
C LEU A 740 11.91 22.98 8.41
N THR A 741 11.55 22.16 7.42
CA THR A 741 10.79 20.93 7.65
C THR A 741 11.53 19.66 7.19
N HIS A 742 12.08 19.65 5.99
CA HIS A 742 12.72 18.49 5.34
C HIS A 742 14.10 18.90 4.83
N ALA A 743 15.04 19.13 5.73
CA ALA A 743 16.32 19.76 5.43
C ALA A 743 17.45 18.79 5.11
N ASP A 744 17.28 17.50 5.36
CA ASP A 744 18.37 16.54 5.31
C ASP A 744 18.52 15.97 3.90
N ILE A 745 19.76 15.96 3.38
CA ILE A 745 20.11 15.53 2.03
C ILE A 745 21.23 14.48 2.07
N MET A 746 21.34 13.73 0.97
CA MET A 746 22.44 12.81 0.72
C MET A 746 23.13 13.18 -0.60
N VAL A 747 24.45 13.10 -0.61
CA VAL A 747 25.32 13.26 -1.78
C VAL A 747 26.20 12.01 -1.92
N LEU A 748 26.82 11.80 -3.10
CA LEU A 748 27.75 10.69 -3.28
C LEU A 748 29.02 10.91 -2.43
N SER A 749 29.52 9.83 -1.84
CA SER A 749 30.78 9.80 -1.11
C SER A 749 31.94 9.71 -2.11
N HIS A 750 33.03 10.42 -1.81
CA HIS A 750 34.31 10.35 -2.51
C HIS A 750 35.42 9.78 -1.62
N GLU A 751 35.05 8.97 -0.60
CA GLU A 751 36.02 8.33 0.27
C GLU A 751 36.94 7.39 -0.52
N ASP A 752 38.26 7.50 -0.34
CA ASP A 752 39.27 6.63 -0.96
C ASP A 752 39.07 5.17 -0.54
N GLU A 753 38.76 4.94 0.73
CA GLU A 753 38.30 3.66 1.22
C GLU A 753 36.81 3.54 0.97
N ARG A 754 36.40 2.78 -0.03
CA ARG A 754 34.97 2.53 -0.36
C ARG A 754 34.24 1.83 0.78
N THR A 755 33.91 2.57 1.84
CA THR A 755 33.25 2.06 3.03
C THR A 755 31.74 2.30 3.00
N HIS A 756 31.28 3.41 2.44
CA HIS A 756 29.89 3.82 2.39
C HIS A 756 29.64 4.77 1.19
N PRO A 757 28.57 4.57 0.41
CA PRO A 757 28.40 5.32 -0.85
C PRO A 757 27.92 6.76 -0.69
N TYR A 758 27.54 7.20 0.52
CA TYR A 758 26.89 8.49 0.70
C TYR A 758 27.47 9.31 1.86
N TRP A 759 27.47 10.63 1.69
CA TRP A 759 27.57 11.61 2.77
C TRP A 759 26.24 12.29 3.02
N TYR A 760 26.07 12.87 4.20
CA TYR A 760 24.80 13.43 4.67
C TYR A 760 25.00 14.83 5.20
N ALA A 761 24.07 15.72 4.86
CA ALA A 761 24.10 17.09 5.33
C ALA A 761 22.68 17.62 5.62
N ARG A 762 22.61 18.57 6.54
CA ARG A 762 21.41 19.37 6.81
C ARG A 762 21.54 20.72 6.15
N ILE A 763 20.61 21.06 5.25
CA ILE A 763 20.57 22.37 4.62
C ILE A 763 20.16 23.41 5.68
N VAL A 764 21.01 24.43 5.82
CA VAL A 764 20.75 25.61 6.64
C VAL A 764 20.09 26.69 5.79
N HIS A 765 20.64 26.94 4.59
CA HIS A 765 20.13 27.95 3.67
C HIS A 765 20.21 27.49 2.21
N ILE A 766 19.21 27.88 1.43
CA ILE A 766 19.15 27.72 -0.03
C ILE A 766 19.21 29.13 -0.64
N PHE A 767 20.14 29.38 -1.54
CA PHE A 767 20.26 30.69 -2.15
C PHE A 767 20.92 30.66 -3.53
N HIS A 768 20.89 31.80 -4.23
CA HIS A 768 21.76 32.00 -5.37
C HIS A 768 22.51 33.31 -5.24
N VAL A 769 23.62 33.41 -5.97
CA VAL A 769 24.42 34.61 -6.15
C VAL A 769 24.63 34.86 -7.63
N MET A 770 24.80 36.14 -7.97
CA MET A 770 25.20 36.54 -9.34
C MET A 770 26.71 36.69 -9.34
N VAL A 771 27.42 35.78 -10.01
CA VAL A 771 28.86 35.68 -10.02
C VAL A 771 29.46 36.31 -11.29
N ARG A 772 30.49 37.12 -11.14
CA ARG A 772 31.37 37.56 -12.21
C ARG A 772 32.73 36.90 -12.00
N SER A 773 33.31 36.34 -13.03
CA SER A 773 34.62 35.69 -13.00
C SER A 773 35.59 36.28 -14.00
N ARG A 774 36.88 36.10 -13.75
CA ARG A 774 37.97 36.43 -14.66
C ARG A 774 39.07 35.37 -14.54
N GLU A 775 39.83 35.14 -15.61
CA GLU A 775 40.87 34.11 -15.63
C GLU A 775 42.05 34.47 -14.71
N ASN A 776 42.39 35.77 -14.63
CA ASN A 776 43.41 36.26 -13.72
C ASN A 776 43.09 37.68 -13.26
N SER A 777 43.82 38.20 -12.27
CA SER A 777 43.58 39.47 -11.63
C SER A 777 43.69 40.71 -12.57
N TYR A 778 44.24 40.54 -13.74
CA TYR A 778 44.49 41.63 -14.70
C TYR A 778 43.43 41.72 -15.79
N LEU A 779 42.58 40.71 -15.94
CA LEU A 779 41.50 40.70 -16.94
C LEU A 779 40.19 41.30 -16.41
N PRO A 780 39.32 41.85 -17.30
CA PRO A 780 38.01 42.29 -16.87
C PRO A 780 37.10 41.12 -16.45
N PHE A 781 36.18 41.40 -15.56
CA PHE A 781 35.16 40.42 -15.15
C PHE A 781 34.17 40.11 -16.26
N SER A 782 33.72 38.88 -16.29
CA SER A 782 32.61 38.40 -17.15
C SER A 782 31.29 39.11 -16.83
N SER A 783 30.28 38.90 -17.67
CA SER A 783 28.88 39.23 -17.32
C SER A 783 28.44 38.38 -16.10
N PRO A 784 27.52 38.92 -15.26
CA PRO A 784 27.02 38.19 -14.12
C PRO A 784 26.32 36.90 -14.54
N THR A 785 26.70 35.77 -13.95
CA THR A 785 26.06 34.46 -14.15
C THR A 785 25.45 34.00 -12.83
N ARG A 786 24.22 33.50 -12.88
CA ARG A 786 23.53 32.95 -11.71
C ARG A 786 24.17 31.62 -11.28
N MET A 787 24.48 31.52 -9.99
CA MET A 787 24.97 30.26 -9.40
C MET A 787 24.15 29.94 -8.15
N ASN A 788 23.46 28.78 -8.16
CA ASN A 788 22.71 28.30 -7.02
C ASN A 788 23.66 27.57 -6.06
N VAL A 789 23.42 27.73 -4.75
CA VAL A 789 24.29 27.21 -3.69
C VAL A 789 23.44 26.77 -2.51
N LEU A 790 23.84 25.70 -1.86
CA LEU A 790 23.29 25.21 -0.59
C LEU A 790 24.35 25.46 0.49
N PHE A 791 23.96 26.12 1.58
CA PHE A 791 24.78 26.19 2.79
C PHE A 791 24.30 25.10 3.73
N VAL A 792 25.22 24.19 4.15
CA VAL A 792 24.88 22.97 4.84
C VAL A 792 25.69 22.80 6.12
N ARG A 793 25.12 22.02 7.06
CA ARG A 793 25.81 21.47 8.22
C ARG A 793 25.98 19.97 8.01
N TRP A 794 27.23 19.47 8.07
CA TRP A 794 27.58 18.11 7.77
C TRP A 794 27.34 17.15 8.93
N PHE A 795 26.96 15.93 8.58
CA PHE A 795 26.95 14.78 9.49
C PHE A 795 28.16 13.91 9.20
N ARG A 796 28.84 13.47 10.26
CA ARG A 796 29.80 12.36 10.19
C ARG A 796 29.11 11.05 10.53
N ARG A 797 29.50 9.98 9.85
CA ARG A 797 29.05 8.63 10.17
C ARG A 797 29.82 8.13 11.39
N ASP A 798 29.11 7.53 12.36
CA ASP A 798 29.77 6.90 13.51
C ASP A 798 30.28 5.50 13.10
N VAL A 799 31.54 5.44 12.70
CA VAL A 799 32.20 4.21 12.24
C VAL A 799 32.42 3.19 13.34
N ASN A 800 32.40 3.62 14.63
CA ASN A 800 32.54 2.74 15.78
C ASN A 800 31.24 2.07 16.20
N TYR A 801 30.09 2.51 15.65
CA TYR A 801 28.78 1.92 15.91
C TYR A 801 28.53 0.77 14.94
N PRO A 802 28.35 -0.47 15.43
CA PRO A 802 28.00 -1.60 14.58
C PRO A 802 26.64 -1.36 13.91
N SER A 803 26.61 -1.22 12.60
CA SER A 803 25.43 -0.89 11.81
C SER A 803 25.37 -1.67 10.50
N GLY A 804 24.24 -1.64 9.83
CA GLY A 804 24.00 -2.35 8.56
C GLY A 804 23.23 -3.66 8.75
N TRP A 805 23.15 -4.39 7.67
CA TRP A 805 22.28 -5.59 7.56
C TRP A 805 22.69 -6.73 8.49
N MET A 806 24.00 -6.96 8.67
CA MET A 806 24.53 -8.01 9.55
C MET A 806 24.21 -7.72 11.01
N GLU A 807 24.37 -6.48 11.41
CA GLU A 807 24.14 -6.04 12.79
C GLU A 807 22.66 -5.76 13.10
N LYS A 808 21.82 -5.76 12.08
CA LYS A 808 20.40 -5.41 12.18
C LYS A 808 20.17 -4.05 12.84
N ARG A 809 20.95 -3.05 12.45
CA ARG A 809 20.87 -1.68 12.98
C ARG A 809 20.99 -0.65 11.85
N PRO A 810 20.22 0.45 11.91
CA PRO A 810 20.39 1.55 10.98
C PRO A 810 21.75 2.25 11.19
N HIS A 811 22.27 2.89 10.16
CA HIS A 811 23.50 3.66 10.25
C HIS A 811 23.31 4.86 11.16
N ARG A 812 24.27 5.07 12.08
CA ARG A 812 24.25 6.16 13.05
C ARG A 812 25.11 7.34 12.59
N LEU A 813 24.57 8.52 12.79
CA LEU A 813 25.18 9.80 12.42
C LEU A 813 25.35 10.70 13.65
N GLN A 814 26.29 11.61 13.56
CA GLN A 814 26.50 12.71 14.50
C GLN A 814 26.91 13.95 13.71
N PHE A 815 26.50 15.15 14.12
CA PHE A 815 27.08 16.37 13.56
C PHE A 815 28.57 16.46 13.90
N PHE A 816 29.35 17.11 13.05
CA PHE A 816 30.68 17.54 13.42
C PHE A 816 30.59 18.56 14.56
N ASP A 817 31.59 18.57 15.42
CA ASP A 817 31.66 19.51 16.53
C ASP A 817 32.15 20.90 16.09
N GLN A 818 31.95 21.89 16.94
CA GLN A 818 32.30 23.29 16.64
C GLN A 818 33.81 23.60 16.76
N GLU A 819 34.63 22.64 17.21
CA GLU A 819 36.08 22.85 17.34
C GLU A 819 36.75 22.98 15.95
N ASN A 820 36.12 22.36 14.90
CA ASN A 820 36.53 22.50 13.50
C ASN A 820 35.34 23.03 12.67
N PRO A 821 35.03 24.33 12.66
CA PRO A 821 33.93 24.91 11.91
C PRO A 821 34.02 24.61 10.39
N ALA A 822 35.21 24.50 9.84
CA ALA A 822 35.44 24.18 8.42
C ALA A 822 34.95 22.80 8.03
N ASP A 823 34.99 21.80 8.94
CA ASP A 823 34.44 20.45 8.71
C ASP A 823 32.96 20.39 9.03
N ALA A 824 32.46 21.26 9.93
CA ALA A 824 31.07 21.24 10.38
C ALA A 824 30.11 21.89 9.39
N PHE A 825 30.55 22.92 8.67
CA PHE A 825 29.75 23.70 7.74
C PHE A 825 30.45 23.79 6.38
N GLY A 826 29.67 23.81 5.31
CA GLY A 826 30.20 23.89 3.95
C GLY A 826 29.14 24.26 2.94
N PHE A 827 29.54 24.24 1.67
CA PHE A 827 28.69 24.58 0.55
C PHE A 827 28.56 23.39 -0.38
N VAL A 828 27.35 23.18 -0.93
CA VAL A 828 27.07 22.09 -1.86
C VAL A 828 26.44 22.66 -3.13
N ASP A 829 26.88 22.18 -4.28
CA ASP A 829 26.17 22.39 -5.53
C ASP A 829 24.87 21.58 -5.51
N PRO A 830 23.70 22.19 -5.72
CA PRO A 830 22.44 21.46 -5.81
C PRO A 830 22.47 20.29 -6.82
N ASP A 831 23.33 20.34 -7.82
CA ASP A 831 23.51 19.27 -8.82
C ASP A 831 24.12 17.97 -8.24
N LEU A 832 24.80 18.05 -7.10
CA LEU A 832 25.41 16.91 -6.42
C LEU A 832 24.42 16.18 -5.48
N VAL A 833 23.25 16.76 -5.21
CA VAL A 833 22.26 16.18 -4.31
C VAL A 833 21.61 14.98 -4.96
N VAL A 834 21.81 13.78 -4.39
CA VAL A 834 21.17 12.56 -4.89
C VAL A 834 19.66 12.60 -4.64
N ARG A 835 19.27 12.88 -3.40
CA ARG A 835 17.88 13.08 -2.96
C ARG A 835 17.80 13.53 -1.50
N GLY A 836 16.60 13.80 -0.98
CA GLY A 836 16.33 13.98 0.45
C GLY A 836 16.50 12.66 1.22
N VAL A 837 16.90 12.76 2.50
CA VAL A 837 17.05 11.63 3.38
C VAL A 837 16.25 11.83 4.67
N HIS A 838 15.61 10.76 5.17
CA HIS A 838 14.88 10.80 6.44
C HIS A 838 15.82 10.43 7.59
N ILE A 839 16.12 11.41 8.44
CA ILE A 839 17.01 11.25 9.60
C ILE A 839 16.17 11.39 10.87
N ILE A 840 16.21 10.35 11.73
CA ILE A 840 15.45 10.27 12.98
C ILE A 840 16.42 10.40 14.16
N PRO A 841 16.12 11.21 15.19
CA PRO A 841 16.93 11.28 16.40
C PRO A 841 17.10 9.92 17.08
N ALA A 842 18.26 9.65 17.60
CA ALA A 842 18.54 8.48 18.44
C ALA A 842 18.02 8.74 19.87
N PHE A 843 16.73 8.54 20.09
CA PHE A 843 16.01 8.93 21.31
C PHE A 843 16.54 8.28 22.59
N ALA A 844 17.26 7.16 22.48
CA ALA A 844 17.90 6.48 23.62
C ALA A 844 19.07 7.28 24.20
N TYR A 845 19.60 8.25 23.46
CA TYR A 845 20.73 9.07 23.85
C TYR A 845 20.25 10.49 24.14
N ALA A 846 20.90 11.15 25.07
CA ALA A 846 20.52 12.50 25.48
C ALA A 846 20.74 13.53 24.36
N ARG A 847 20.14 14.70 24.52
CA ARG A 847 20.49 15.89 23.78
C ARG A 847 21.81 16.45 24.29
N THR A 848 22.50 17.22 23.45
CA THR A 848 23.78 17.84 23.75
C THR A 848 23.88 19.24 23.18
N GLU A 849 24.60 20.11 23.84
CA GLU A 849 24.99 21.45 23.35
C GLU A 849 26.49 21.49 22.99
N GLU A 850 27.20 20.39 23.18
CA GLU A 850 28.65 20.29 22.94
C GLU A 850 29.01 20.36 21.45
N LEU A 851 28.12 19.92 20.55
CA LEU A 851 28.37 19.88 19.10
C LEU A 851 28.26 21.26 18.44
N LEU A 852 27.39 22.10 18.94
CA LEU A 852 27.23 23.49 18.51
C LEU A 852 26.56 24.26 19.64
N GLY A 853 27.12 25.40 20.03
CA GLY A 853 26.51 26.31 20.98
C GLY A 853 25.26 27.00 20.43
N PRO A 854 24.71 28.00 21.10
CA PRO A 854 23.63 28.80 20.55
C PRO A 854 24.01 29.35 19.18
N SER A 855 23.26 29.01 18.13
CA SER A 855 23.58 29.40 16.76
C SER A 855 22.29 29.60 15.94
N LYS A 856 22.31 30.57 15.01
CA LYS A 856 21.25 30.77 14.03
C LYS A 856 21.16 29.65 12.98
N ALA A 857 22.17 28.77 12.90
CA ALA A 857 22.14 27.56 12.07
C ALA A 857 21.33 26.42 12.70
N ARG A 858 20.96 26.52 13.99
CA ARG A 858 20.03 25.59 14.63
C ARG A 858 18.59 25.94 14.26
N ARG A 859 17.72 24.97 14.23
CA ARG A 859 16.27 25.20 14.08
C ARG A 859 15.73 25.95 15.29
N GLN A 860 15.01 27.05 15.05
CA GLN A 860 14.26 27.75 16.06
C GLN A 860 12.87 27.12 16.16
N LYS A 861 12.45 26.75 17.35
CA LYS A 861 11.10 26.32 17.61
C LYS A 861 10.28 27.51 18.17
N ASP A 862 9.06 27.69 17.70
CA ASP A 862 8.11 28.77 18.03
C ASP A 862 8.35 29.44 19.41
N GLY A 863 9.06 30.57 19.39
CA GLY A 863 9.21 31.47 20.55
C GLY A 863 10.09 30.97 21.71
N GLU A 864 10.60 29.78 21.69
CA GLU A 864 11.46 29.20 22.74
C GLU A 864 12.94 29.13 22.30
N GLN A 865 13.81 29.03 23.30
CA GLN A 865 15.27 28.85 23.14
C GLN A 865 15.61 27.80 22.09
N TRP A 866 16.74 28.02 21.39
CA TRP A 866 17.31 27.12 20.37
C TRP A 866 17.26 25.65 20.78
N ASP A 867 16.65 24.77 19.94
CA ASP A 867 16.53 23.35 20.25
C ASP A 867 17.95 22.71 20.27
N ALA A 868 18.37 22.13 21.40
CA ALA A 868 19.65 21.45 21.51
C ALA A 868 19.70 20.26 20.54
N ASP A 869 20.87 20.01 19.97
CA ASP A 869 21.07 18.86 19.08
C ASP A 869 20.87 17.52 19.83
N TRP A 870 20.48 16.49 19.12
CA TRP A 870 20.60 15.14 19.65
C TRP A 870 22.06 14.68 19.52
N LYS A 871 22.52 13.90 20.48
CA LYS A 871 23.89 13.36 20.47
C LYS A 871 24.14 12.52 19.22
N TYR A 872 23.14 11.72 18.82
CA TYR A 872 23.16 10.87 17.63
C TYR A 872 21.84 10.91 16.87
N TYR A 873 21.92 10.49 15.60
CA TYR A 873 20.80 10.36 14.69
C TYR A 873 20.90 9.03 13.94
N TYR A 874 19.77 8.54 13.44
CA TYR A 874 19.70 7.35 12.59
C TYR A 874 19.17 7.67 11.20
N ILE A 875 19.77 7.05 10.18
CA ILE A 875 19.25 7.07 8.82
C ILE A 875 18.09 6.09 8.74
N ASN A 876 16.92 6.54 8.34
CA ASN A 876 15.79 5.67 8.10
C ASN A 876 15.90 4.99 6.73
N MET A 877 16.55 3.83 6.69
CA MET A 877 16.72 3.01 5.48
C MET A 877 15.40 2.44 4.95
N PHE A 878 14.35 2.41 5.79
CA PHE A 878 13.05 1.83 5.50
C PHE A 878 11.98 2.85 5.14
N VAL A 879 12.35 4.12 4.99
CA VAL A 879 11.41 5.22 4.76
C VAL A 879 10.60 5.05 3.47
N ASP A 880 11.24 4.58 2.41
CA ASP A 880 10.61 4.21 1.14
C ASP A 880 11.40 3.11 0.41
N ARG A 881 10.83 2.60 -0.66
CA ARG A 881 11.39 1.50 -1.46
C ARG A 881 12.71 1.85 -2.12
N ASP A 882 12.84 3.10 -2.58
CA ASP A 882 14.07 3.57 -3.24
C ASP A 882 15.21 3.70 -2.24
N MET A 883 14.93 4.28 -1.06
CA MET A 883 15.91 4.37 0.02
C MET A 883 16.36 2.97 0.48
N PHE A 884 15.42 2.05 0.68
CA PHE A 884 15.73 0.66 1.00
C PHE A 884 16.72 0.05 -0.01
N MET A 885 16.45 0.20 -1.31
CA MET A 885 17.30 -0.36 -2.35
C MET A 885 18.63 0.37 -2.50
N ARG A 886 18.75 1.66 -2.13
CA ARG A 886 20.03 2.38 -2.08
C ARG A 886 20.98 1.83 -1.03
N PHE A 887 20.45 1.33 0.07
CA PHE A 887 21.25 0.70 1.15
C PHE A 887 21.42 -0.80 0.93
N ARG A 888 20.55 -1.44 0.16
CA ARG A 888 20.65 -2.87 -0.15
C ARG A 888 21.57 -3.16 -1.33
N GLY A 889 21.60 -2.26 -2.31
CA GLY A 889 22.26 -2.45 -3.60
C GLY A 889 21.42 -3.26 -4.58
N GLY A 890 21.81 -3.22 -5.85
CA GLY A 890 21.15 -3.97 -6.92
C GLY A 890 19.90 -3.29 -7.49
N GLY A 891 19.73 -1.99 -7.29
CA GLY A 891 18.64 -1.22 -7.91
C GLY A 891 18.86 -1.01 -9.41
N VAL A 892 17.90 -1.44 -10.25
CA VAL A 892 18.02 -1.34 -11.71
C VAL A 892 18.26 0.10 -12.18
N GLY A 893 17.60 1.08 -11.55
CA GLY A 893 17.72 2.50 -11.86
C GLY A 893 18.92 3.22 -11.21
N HIS A 894 19.65 2.58 -10.29
CA HIS A 894 20.72 3.21 -9.52
C HIS A 894 22.07 3.15 -10.25
N LYS A 895 22.17 3.83 -11.40
CA LYS A 895 23.41 3.82 -12.21
C LYS A 895 24.61 4.43 -11.49
N ALA A 896 24.43 5.53 -10.76
CA ALA A 896 25.53 6.29 -10.13
C ALA A 896 26.20 5.53 -8.99
N THR A 897 25.52 4.57 -8.39
CA THR A 897 26.02 3.75 -7.28
C THR A 897 26.19 2.29 -7.64
N ARG A 898 26.16 1.93 -8.91
CA ARG A 898 26.28 0.54 -9.36
C ARG A 898 27.61 -0.11 -8.97
N ASP A 899 28.68 0.64 -9.02
CA ASP A 899 30.01 0.15 -8.62
C ASP A 899 30.12 -0.18 -7.11
N TRP A 900 29.13 0.24 -6.32
CA TRP A 900 29.01 -0.05 -4.91
C TRP A 900 28.18 -1.31 -4.61
N ASP A 901 27.47 -1.87 -5.61
CA ASP A 901 26.55 -2.98 -5.40
C ASP A 901 27.27 -4.21 -4.80
N ASP A 902 28.46 -4.54 -5.28
CA ASP A 902 29.25 -5.66 -4.75
C ASP A 902 29.64 -5.44 -3.28
N ILE A 903 29.98 -4.20 -2.90
CA ILE A 903 30.34 -3.86 -1.51
C ILE A 903 29.12 -3.86 -0.61
N LEU A 904 28.01 -3.29 -1.08
CA LEU A 904 26.75 -3.26 -0.34
C LEU A 904 26.20 -4.67 -0.14
N GLN A 905 26.30 -5.54 -1.15
CA GLN A 905 25.84 -6.92 -1.08
C GLN A 905 26.81 -7.80 -0.28
N SER A 906 28.13 -7.65 -0.41
CA SER A 906 29.12 -8.42 0.34
C SER A 906 29.09 -8.11 1.84
N LYS A 907 28.98 -6.85 2.22
CA LYS A 907 28.80 -6.42 3.63
C LYS A 907 27.46 -6.90 4.24
N ASN A 908 26.54 -7.31 3.38
CA ASN A 908 25.25 -7.85 3.79
C ASN A 908 25.27 -9.38 4.03
N GLY A 909 26.45 -10.02 4.01
CA GLY A 909 26.61 -11.45 4.25
C GLY A 909 26.18 -12.34 3.07
N ASP A 910 26.07 -11.77 1.87
CA ASP A 910 25.58 -12.47 0.68
C ASP A 910 26.70 -12.92 -0.28
N SER A 911 27.97 -12.63 0.06
CA SER A 911 29.11 -13.10 -0.72
C SER A 911 29.56 -14.47 -0.25
N GLU A 912 28.81 -15.49 -0.51
CA GLU A 912 29.28 -16.85 -0.78
C GLU A 912 28.07 -17.65 -1.25
N THR A 913 27.95 -17.85 -2.54
CA THR A 913 27.34 -19.05 -3.10
C THR A 913 28.13 -20.27 -2.61
N ARG A 914 28.03 -20.59 -1.33
CA ARG A 914 28.36 -21.92 -0.84
C ARG A 914 27.20 -22.81 -1.21
N ASP A 915 27.56 -23.80 -2.02
CA ASP A 915 26.68 -24.90 -2.41
C ASP A 915 25.93 -25.42 -1.17
N PRO A 916 24.57 -25.51 -1.18
CA PRO A 916 23.80 -25.95 0.00
C PRO A 916 24.08 -27.39 0.47
N LYS A 917 25.06 -28.04 -0.11
CA LYS A 917 25.40 -29.43 0.19
C LYS A 917 26.43 -29.65 1.32
N GLU A 918 27.06 -28.59 1.84
CA GLU A 918 28.11 -28.75 2.85
C GLU A 918 27.73 -28.40 4.31
N GLU A 919 26.53 -27.87 4.59
CA GLU A 919 26.13 -27.58 5.98
C GLU A 919 25.40 -28.74 6.72
N ASP A 920 25.17 -29.88 6.08
CA ASP A 920 24.50 -31.02 6.72
C ASP A 920 25.50 -32.02 7.39
N VAL A 921 26.81 -31.70 7.53
CA VAL A 921 27.81 -32.67 8.02
C VAL A 921 28.41 -32.34 9.41
N MET A 922 27.99 -31.29 10.10
CA MET A 922 28.55 -30.99 11.44
C MET A 922 27.46 -30.90 12.52
N MET A 923 26.72 -31.94 12.76
CA MET A 923 26.07 -32.28 14.02
C MET A 923 25.92 -33.79 14.12
N GLY A 924 27.03 -34.47 14.13
CA GLY A 924 27.13 -35.84 14.56
C GLY A 924 27.22 -35.94 16.05
N GLY A 925 26.34 -36.70 16.66
CA GLY A 925 26.39 -36.94 18.08
C GLY A 925 25.37 -37.94 18.57
N SER A 926 25.70 -39.20 18.45
CA SER A 926 25.23 -40.37 19.22
C SER A 926 23.84 -40.94 18.89
N GLU A 927 23.88 -41.98 18.07
CA GLU A 927 22.93 -43.07 18.09
C GLU A 927 22.93 -43.74 19.48
N VAL A 928 21.75 -43.88 20.04
CA VAL A 928 21.48 -44.86 21.05
C VAL A 928 20.30 -45.66 20.57
N ASP A 929 20.58 -46.89 20.16
CA ASP A 929 19.57 -47.96 19.96
C ASP A 929 18.69 -48.11 21.19
N SER A 930 17.38 -48.20 21.02
CA SER A 930 16.50 -48.92 21.93
C SER A 930 15.24 -49.37 21.23
N GLU A 931 15.08 -50.60 21.31
CA GLU A 931 14.14 -51.60 20.83
C GLU A 931 12.67 -51.23 20.95
N GLU A 932 11.91 -51.89 20.07
CA GLU A 932 10.48 -51.95 19.94
C GLU A 932 9.78 -52.27 21.27
N GLY A 933 8.70 -51.57 21.55
CA GLY A 933 7.74 -51.85 22.59
C GLY A 933 6.36 -51.35 22.18
N GLU A 934 5.58 -52.25 21.61
CA GLU A 934 4.13 -52.01 21.44
C GLU A 934 3.48 -51.85 22.82
N SER A 935 2.76 -50.73 23.01
CA SER A 935 1.76 -50.64 24.07
C SER A 935 0.57 -49.84 23.58
N GLU A 936 -0.52 -50.51 23.45
CA GLU A 936 -1.86 -49.95 23.43
C GLU A 936 -2.04 -49.01 24.61
N SER A 937 -2.54 -47.80 24.36
CA SER A 937 -3.06 -46.94 25.42
C SER A 937 -4.30 -46.21 24.95
N GLU A 938 -5.29 -46.49 25.70
CA GLU A 938 -6.63 -45.99 25.85
C GLU A 938 -6.83 -44.52 25.43
N GLU A 939 -7.87 -44.31 24.63
CA GLU A 939 -8.46 -43.02 24.33
C GLU A 939 -9.12 -42.44 25.59
N GLU A 940 -8.50 -41.50 26.26
CA GLU A 940 -9.21 -40.61 27.16
C GLU A 940 -9.84 -39.47 26.37
N ASP A 941 -11.15 -39.46 26.37
CA ASP A 941 -12.03 -38.38 25.98
C ASP A 941 -11.67 -37.11 26.79
N LEU A 942 -10.92 -36.16 26.17
CA LEU A 942 -10.82 -34.82 26.69
C LEU A 942 -11.93 -33.99 26.06
N GLU A 943 -12.91 -33.64 26.88
CA GLU A 943 -13.94 -32.64 26.60
C GLU A 943 -13.31 -31.38 26.04
N GLU A 944 -13.75 -31.01 24.84
CA GLU A 944 -13.43 -29.71 24.22
C GLU A 944 -14.07 -28.61 25.06
N GLY A 945 -13.26 -28.02 25.96
CA GLY A 945 -13.58 -26.76 26.58
C GLY A 945 -13.63 -25.66 25.53
N GLU A 946 -14.77 -25.00 25.46
CA GLU A 946 -15.07 -23.88 24.59
C GLU A 946 -13.97 -22.81 24.63
N GLU A 947 -13.08 -22.79 23.63
CA GLU A 947 -12.21 -21.64 23.33
C GLU A 947 -13.01 -20.55 22.57
N ALA A 948 -13.97 -19.96 23.26
CA ALA A 948 -14.77 -18.84 22.74
C ALA A 948 -14.19 -17.47 23.05
N GLU A 949 -12.89 -17.33 23.37
CA GLU A 949 -12.32 -16.05 23.80
C GLU A 949 -11.39 -15.35 22.77
N ASP A 950 -11.09 -15.96 21.63
CA ASP A 950 -10.26 -15.26 20.60
C ASP A 950 -11.06 -14.53 19.51
N SER A 951 -12.39 -14.65 19.50
CA SER A 951 -13.27 -13.90 18.59
C SER A 951 -13.53 -12.45 19.02
N GLU A 952 -13.21 -12.06 20.28
CA GLU A 952 -13.43 -10.69 20.77
C GLU A 952 -12.46 -9.63 20.21
N PHE A 953 -11.49 -10.00 19.39
CA PHE A 953 -10.57 -9.04 18.77
C PHE A 953 -10.83 -8.74 17.29
N GLU A 954 -11.65 -9.56 16.62
CA GLU A 954 -12.03 -9.32 15.22
C GLU A 954 -13.42 -8.68 15.07
N ASP A 955 -14.29 -8.74 16.09
CA ASP A 955 -15.66 -8.21 16.06
C ASP A 955 -15.87 -6.88 16.80
N VAL A 956 -14.81 -6.12 17.13
CA VAL A 956 -14.95 -4.75 17.66
C VAL A 956 -14.82 -3.73 16.53
N VAL A 957 -15.51 -4.01 15.45
CA VAL A 957 -15.97 -2.97 14.51
C VAL A 957 -17.47 -3.16 14.43
N ASP A 958 -18.18 -2.28 15.11
CA ASP A 958 -19.62 -2.06 15.15
C ASP A 958 -20.47 -2.91 16.10
N SER A 959 -20.71 -2.34 17.27
CA SER A 959 -22.05 -2.05 17.80
C SER A 959 -21.90 -1.21 19.09
N GLU A 960 -22.04 0.08 18.97
CA GLU A 960 -22.47 0.93 20.07
C GLU A 960 -23.98 1.19 19.84
N ASP A 961 -24.82 0.31 20.35
CA ASP A 961 -26.19 0.64 20.71
C ASP A 961 -26.07 1.39 22.03
N ASP A 962 -26.22 2.69 21.99
CA ASP A 962 -26.40 3.56 23.15
C ASP A 962 -27.91 3.91 23.27
N ASP A 963 -28.67 3.00 23.89
CA ASP A 963 -29.99 3.28 24.42
C ASP A 963 -29.81 4.04 25.75
N GLY A 964 -29.92 5.35 25.72
CA GLY A 964 -29.93 6.22 26.86
C GLY A 964 -31.09 7.19 26.79
N ASP A 965 -32.27 6.73 27.17
CA ASP A 965 -33.37 7.59 27.60
C ASP A 965 -32.93 8.47 28.79
N ASP A 966 -32.85 9.78 28.61
CA ASP A 966 -33.09 10.68 29.73
C ASP A 966 -33.75 11.97 29.26
N ARG A 967 -35.00 12.12 29.70
CA ARG A 967 -35.80 13.31 29.63
C ARG A 967 -35.41 14.25 30.77
N GLY A 968 -34.91 15.42 30.42
CA GLY A 968 -34.66 16.47 31.40
C GLY A 968 -34.72 17.86 30.77
N ASN A 969 -35.90 18.40 30.85
CA ASN A 969 -36.24 19.80 30.60
C ASN A 969 -35.41 20.73 31.50
N ASN A 970 -34.74 21.78 30.94
CA ASN A 970 -34.84 23.11 31.50
C ASN A 970 -34.25 24.21 30.61
N ASN A 971 -35.01 25.24 30.48
CA ASN A 971 -34.70 26.57 29.95
C ASN A 971 -33.55 27.26 30.69
N GLY A 972 -32.77 28.05 29.99
CA GLY A 972 -31.86 29.04 30.55
C GLY A 972 -31.07 29.73 29.46
N ASP A 973 -31.53 30.87 29.04
CA ASP A 973 -30.73 31.86 28.31
C ASP A 973 -29.42 32.09 29.06
N ASP A 974 -28.30 32.13 28.34
CA ASP A 974 -27.32 33.22 28.53
C ASP A 974 -26.32 33.21 27.34
N ASN A 975 -26.24 34.36 26.71
CA ASN A 975 -25.16 34.78 25.83
C ASN A 975 -23.84 34.77 26.62
N ASP A 976 -22.84 34.10 26.12
CA ASP A 976 -21.49 34.66 26.15
C ASP A 976 -20.65 34.08 25.03
N SER A 977 -20.22 34.99 24.16
CA SER A 977 -19.21 34.83 23.14
C SER A 977 -17.85 34.66 23.80
N ASP A 978 -17.23 33.47 23.63
CA ASP A 978 -15.78 33.38 23.65
C ASP A 978 -15.36 32.41 22.56
N GLY A 979 -14.93 33.04 21.47
CA GLY A 979 -14.23 32.37 20.39
C GLY A 979 -12.83 31.95 20.86
N SER A 980 -12.63 30.69 21.11
CA SER A 980 -11.30 30.10 21.13
C SER A 980 -10.99 29.58 19.76
N ASN A 981 -10.15 30.34 19.06
CA ASN A 981 -9.47 29.91 17.82
C ASN A 981 -8.47 28.80 18.18
N ASP A 982 -8.89 27.54 18.08
CA ASP A 982 -8.00 26.37 18.19
C ASP A 982 -7.67 25.71 16.81
N ASP A 983 -7.83 26.45 15.71
CA ASP A 983 -7.58 25.95 14.35
C ASP A 983 -6.26 26.46 13.71
N GLU A 984 -5.34 27.08 14.44
CA GLU A 984 -4.08 27.60 13.87
C GLU A 984 -2.93 26.57 13.79
N ASP A 985 -3.03 25.40 14.39
CA ASP A 985 -1.94 24.41 14.39
C ASP A 985 -1.90 23.48 13.13
N GLY A 986 -2.81 23.61 12.21
CA GLY A 986 -2.90 22.78 10.99
C GLY A 986 -1.99 23.19 9.83
N ASN A 987 -1.28 24.31 9.91
CA ASN A 987 -0.68 24.95 8.73
C ASN A 987 0.87 24.93 8.68
N MET A 988 1.56 24.31 9.65
CA MET A 988 3.02 24.33 9.68
C MET A 988 3.71 23.34 8.75
N ASP A 989 3.01 22.36 8.19
CA ASP A 989 3.58 21.38 7.26
C ASP A 989 3.40 21.75 5.78
N ARG A 990 2.78 22.86 5.46
CA ARG A 990 2.70 23.36 4.09
C ARG A 990 3.97 24.13 3.74
N VAL A 991 4.79 23.49 2.92
CA VAL A 991 5.87 24.18 2.23
C VAL A 991 5.26 25.31 1.39
N VAL A 992 5.58 26.55 1.75
CA VAL A 992 5.14 27.73 0.98
C VAL A 992 6.14 27.90 -0.16
N PRO A 993 5.71 27.78 -1.43
CA PRO A 993 6.59 28.02 -2.57
C PRO A 993 7.08 29.47 -2.60
N ASP A 994 8.24 29.69 -3.20
CA ASP A 994 8.72 31.03 -3.46
C ASP A 994 7.80 31.73 -4.48
N GLU A 995 7.71 33.07 -4.39
CA GLU A 995 6.93 33.84 -5.35
C GLU A 995 7.43 33.61 -6.78
N GLY A 996 6.52 33.19 -7.66
CA GLY A 996 6.82 32.84 -9.06
C GLY A 996 7.08 31.37 -9.30
N GLU A 997 6.97 30.50 -8.28
CA GLU A 997 6.87 29.07 -8.46
C GLU A 997 5.41 28.66 -8.72
N GLU A 998 5.17 28.00 -9.84
CA GLU A 998 3.89 27.34 -10.07
C GLU A 998 3.88 26.04 -9.28
N LEU A 999 2.98 25.93 -8.30
CA LEU A 999 2.63 24.67 -7.64
C LEU A 999 1.79 23.83 -8.61
N ASP A 1000 2.42 23.28 -9.63
CA ASP A 1000 1.73 22.40 -10.57
C ASP A 1000 1.87 20.94 -10.12
N ASP A 1001 1.25 20.63 -8.97
CA ASP A 1001 1.17 19.26 -8.43
C ASP A 1001 0.54 18.27 -9.41
N ASP A 1002 -0.33 18.76 -10.31
CA ASP A 1002 -0.99 17.93 -11.33
C ASP A 1002 -0.05 17.56 -12.48
N ILE A 1003 0.95 18.38 -12.83
CA ILE A 1003 1.87 18.08 -13.94
C ILE A 1003 2.75 16.89 -13.58
N TYR A 1004 3.36 16.91 -12.41
CA TYR A 1004 4.25 15.82 -11.98
C TYR A 1004 3.48 14.53 -11.73
N ALA A 1005 2.25 14.59 -11.18
CA ALA A 1005 1.39 13.43 -11.05
C ALA A 1005 0.93 12.87 -12.40
N ARG A 1006 0.66 13.72 -13.38
CA ARG A 1006 0.31 13.31 -14.76
C ARG A 1006 1.48 12.68 -15.49
N GLU A 1007 2.70 13.11 -15.24
CA GLU A 1007 3.93 12.57 -15.83
C GLU A 1007 4.45 11.32 -15.10
N GLY A 1008 3.80 10.88 -14.02
CA GLY A 1008 4.16 9.67 -13.29
C GLY A 1008 5.16 9.89 -12.15
N TYR A 1009 5.37 11.13 -11.73
CA TYR A 1009 6.24 11.49 -10.60
C TYR A 1009 5.51 11.57 -9.25
N GLY A 1010 4.22 11.30 -9.20
CA GLY A 1010 3.47 11.31 -7.94
C GLY A 1010 3.69 10.04 -7.12
N ALA A 1011 3.84 10.17 -5.80
CA ALA A 1011 3.75 9.03 -4.90
C ALA A 1011 2.34 8.42 -5.01
N LEU A 1012 2.26 7.10 -5.24
CA LEU A 1012 1.02 6.32 -5.20
C LEU A 1012 0.56 6.13 -3.77
#